data_7e21bbce5b72a82cd23647f3531a07d1
#
_entry.id   7e21bbce5b72a82cd23647f3531a07d1
#
_cell.length_a   1.000
_cell.length_b   1.000
_cell.length_c   1.000
_cell.angle_alpha   90.00
_cell.angle_beta   90.00
_cell.angle_gamma   90.00
#
_symmetry.space_group_name_H-M   'P 1'
#
loop_
_entity.id
_entity.type
_entity.pdbx_description
1 polymer ?
#
loop_
_entity_poly.entity_id
_entity_poly.type
_entity_poly.pdbx_seq_one_letter_code
_entity_poly.pdbx_strand_id
1 'polypeptide(L)'
;MIYPKNFEQKIGFTEVRSLLRARCLSPLGKEQVDAMAFSTDATQVNTWMEEIREFRRIQEGQDDFPLDNFFDVRESVARIRLEGTHMEVDELFDLKRSLETIIAIVNFLSRGEDTEQGEIRHYYPALYNLADGVATFPLLVQRISQIIDKFGKMRDNASPELLQIRRELARLEGSISRTLYGILRAAQGEGLVEKDVTPTLRDGRLVIPVAPGLKRKISGIVHDESATGRTVYIEPTEVVEANNKIRELENEERREIIRILTDFAKKVRPNVREILDSYHLMATIDFIRAKAELARLFKSFEPQVAETPHIDWIRAIHPLLQLSLERKHHDKLNASLPVRSSETDKVSNEDDNPQDEETLLEEENETRNLPSSVVPLDIQLTKDKHLLIISGPNAGGKSVCLKTVGLLQYMLQCGLSIPVGDRSTTGIFTDIMIDIGDEQSIENDLSTYSSHLMNMKMMMRRASDRTLILIDEFGTGTEPQIGGAIAESVLRQFWKKHAWAVITTHYQNLKHFAEDHPGTANGAMLYDRHEMRPLFQLAIGRPGSSFAIEIARKTGIPEEVIRDAAEIVGSDYIQSDKYLQDIVRDKRYWENKRQTIHSHEKELEKRISQYEKEIAALEQSRKEILNRAKTQAEEIIKESNRRIENAIREIREKQAEKEETKRIRQELAAYEAGLTNAEKVDKADTSNRKKLKSSGLLSDDDFQKKVDKIKSRKERHEQHLKEKAGKQQAAAEALKNAVRKQQGGGVIMAGDSVRIKGLTSVGKVESIEGKQATVIFGGMRTKMAVSRLEHVDAATIQSEQQQFQAYNYSRETRETIDKHRNQFRQELDVRGMRADEALNQVQHFIDDAILVGASQVRILHGKGNGILRQLIRQYLGSVPNVTNYRDEHVQFGGAGITVVEL
;
A
#
# COMPACT_ATOMS: atom_id res chain seq x y z
N MET A 1 -6.49 22.62 15.46
CA MET A 1 -6.78 23.65 14.40
C MET A 1 -6.09 23.26 13.10
N ILE A 2 -6.76 23.43 11.98
CA ILE A 2 -6.19 23.17 10.64
C ILE A 2 -5.95 24.52 9.97
N TYR A 3 -4.74 24.72 9.40
CA TYR A 3 -4.34 25.99 8.78
C TYR A 3 -3.47 25.74 7.53
N PRO A 4 -3.67 26.48 6.43
CA PRO A 4 -4.62 27.57 6.18
C PRO A 4 -6.06 27.07 5.90
N LYS A 5 -7.00 27.98 5.60
CA LYS A 5 -8.39 27.60 5.34
C LYS A 5 -8.56 26.64 4.13
N ASN A 6 -7.71 26.79 3.12
CA ASN A 6 -7.67 25.93 1.94
C ASN A 6 -6.74 24.71 2.09
N PHE A 7 -6.51 24.28 3.34
CA PHE A 7 -5.63 23.16 3.69
C PHE A 7 -5.97 21.88 2.91
N GLU A 8 -7.23 21.47 2.91
CA GLU A 8 -7.69 20.25 2.23
C GLU A 8 -7.34 20.26 0.74
N GLN A 9 -7.50 21.40 0.09
CA GLN A 9 -7.16 21.59 -1.33
C GLN A 9 -5.64 21.48 -1.55
N LYS A 10 -4.82 22.14 -0.70
CA LYS A 10 -3.36 22.16 -0.82
C LYS A 10 -2.73 20.79 -0.67
N ILE A 11 -3.28 19.92 0.17
CA ILE A 11 -2.79 18.54 0.38
C ILE A 11 -3.47 17.51 -0.54
N GLY A 12 -4.49 17.89 -1.33
CA GLY A 12 -5.26 17.00 -2.19
C GLY A 12 -6.35 16.19 -1.48
N PHE A 13 -6.76 16.57 -0.27
CA PHE A 13 -7.80 15.84 0.46
C PHE A 13 -9.21 16.03 -0.16
N THR A 14 -9.43 17.13 -0.88
CA THR A 14 -10.67 17.37 -1.62
C THR A 14 -10.95 16.26 -2.64
N GLU A 15 -9.91 15.78 -3.32
CA GLU A 15 -10.00 14.66 -4.25
C GLU A 15 -10.28 13.34 -3.52
N VAL A 16 -9.65 13.12 -2.36
CA VAL A 16 -9.93 11.95 -1.52
C VAL A 16 -11.38 11.95 -1.04
N ARG A 17 -11.89 13.10 -0.59
CA ARG A 17 -13.29 13.28 -0.20
C ARG A 17 -14.25 13.01 -1.37
N SER A 18 -13.93 13.50 -2.55
CA SER A 18 -14.70 13.24 -3.76
C SER A 18 -14.73 11.77 -4.14
N LEU A 19 -13.58 11.08 -4.07
CA LEU A 19 -13.47 9.64 -4.28
C LEU A 19 -14.28 8.83 -3.25
N LEU A 20 -14.30 9.25 -2.00
CA LEU A 20 -15.09 8.61 -0.94
C LEU A 20 -16.59 8.81 -1.18
N ARG A 21 -16.99 10.05 -1.51
CA ARG A 21 -18.38 10.42 -1.80
C ARG A 21 -18.95 9.64 -2.98
N ALA A 22 -18.15 9.40 -4.02
CA ALA A 22 -18.55 8.60 -5.17
C ALA A 22 -18.79 7.12 -4.84
N ARG A 23 -18.28 6.63 -3.71
CA ARG A 23 -18.46 5.25 -3.24
C ARG A 23 -19.69 5.05 -2.35
N CYS A 24 -20.29 6.12 -1.85
CA CYS A 24 -21.53 6.01 -1.07
C CYS A 24 -22.70 5.59 -1.97
N LEU A 25 -23.47 4.61 -1.53
CA LEU A 25 -24.67 4.11 -2.21
C LEU A 25 -25.84 5.10 -2.12
N SER A 26 -25.94 5.79 -0.99
CA SER A 26 -27.08 6.63 -0.66
C SER A 26 -26.69 8.12 -0.53
N PRO A 27 -27.66 9.03 -0.68
CA PRO A 27 -27.49 10.43 -0.27
C PRO A 27 -27.09 10.58 1.19
N LEU A 28 -27.59 9.69 2.07
CA LEU A 28 -27.29 9.64 3.49
C LEU A 28 -25.80 9.47 3.78
N GLY A 29 -25.17 8.48 3.12
CA GLY A 29 -23.72 8.25 3.22
C GLY A 29 -22.92 9.43 2.69
N LYS A 30 -23.38 10.09 1.62
CA LYS A 30 -22.73 11.30 1.06
C LYS A 30 -22.77 12.48 2.04
N GLU A 31 -23.88 12.67 2.78
CA GLU A 31 -23.96 13.67 3.85
C GLU A 31 -22.95 13.41 4.96
N GLN A 32 -22.73 12.15 5.34
CA GLN A 32 -21.70 11.78 6.32
C GLN A 32 -20.29 12.13 5.83
N VAL A 33 -20.00 11.93 4.54
CA VAL A 33 -18.73 12.35 3.94
C VAL A 33 -18.56 13.87 3.99
N ASP A 34 -19.62 14.63 3.69
CA ASP A 34 -19.59 16.09 3.71
C ASP A 34 -19.43 16.62 5.15
N ALA A 35 -20.00 15.93 6.15
CA ALA A 35 -19.88 16.24 7.57
C ALA A 35 -18.59 15.73 8.23
N MET A 36 -17.77 14.93 7.52
CA MET A 36 -16.53 14.35 8.05
C MET A 36 -15.55 15.45 8.48
N ALA A 37 -15.12 15.41 9.74
CA ALA A 37 -14.28 16.40 10.37
C ALA A 37 -13.02 15.78 10.99
N PHE A 38 -12.00 16.61 11.15
CA PHE A 38 -10.75 16.26 11.80
C PHE A 38 -10.95 16.04 13.31
N SER A 39 -10.58 14.86 13.83
CA SER A 39 -10.64 14.51 15.25
C SER A 39 -9.27 14.57 15.92
N THR A 40 -9.27 15.00 17.18
CA THR A 40 -8.09 15.02 18.06
C THR A 40 -8.17 13.98 19.17
N ASP A 41 -9.17 13.12 19.13
CA ASP A 41 -9.41 12.04 20.09
C ASP A 41 -8.88 10.72 19.52
N ALA A 42 -7.83 10.18 20.14
CA ALA A 42 -7.23 8.92 19.74
C ALA A 42 -8.19 7.73 19.89
N THR A 43 -9.04 7.76 20.91
CA THR A 43 -10.02 6.68 21.17
C THR A 43 -11.02 6.62 20.03
N GLN A 44 -11.56 7.78 19.66
CA GLN A 44 -12.52 7.89 18.55
C GLN A 44 -11.89 7.44 17.23
N VAL A 45 -10.66 7.88 16.92
CA VAL A 45 -9.97 7.47 15.70
C VAL A 45 -9.71 5.95 15.68
N ASN A 46 -9.28 5.37 16.80
CA ASN A 46 -9.09 3.92 16.90
C ASN A 46 -10.41 3.15 16.70
N THR A 47 -11.53 3.63 17.25
CA THR A 47 -12.85 3.04 17.01
C THR A 47 -13.19 3.04 15.52
N TRP A 48 -13.01 4.17 14.83
CA TRP A 48 -13.22 4.24 13.38
C TRP A 48 -12.32 3.28 12.58
N MET A 49 -11.06 3.10 13.03
CA MET A 49 -10.16 2.13 12.39
C MET A 49 -10.63 0.69 12.59
N GLU A 50 -11.15 0.35 13.79
CA GLU A 50 -11.74 -0.98 14.05
C GLU A 50 -13.00 -1.23 13.21
N GLU A 51 -13.90 -0.25 13.11
CA GLU A 51 -15.10 -0.33 12.27
C GLU A 51 -14.74 -0.62 10.79
N ILE A 52 -13.74 0.09 10.26
CA ILE A 52 -13.26 -0.15 8.88
C ILE A 52 -12.64 -1.53 8.76
N ARG A 53 -11.83 -1.95 9.72
CA ARG A 53 -11.17 -3.26 9.74
C ARG A 53 -12.19 -4.40 9.77
N GLU A 54 -13.22 -4.28 10.60
CA GLU A 54 -14.30 -5.26 10.66
C GLU A 54 -15.09 -5.30 9.35
N PHE A 55 -15.40 -4.13 8.77
CA PHE A 55 -16.13 -4.10 7.49
C PHE A 55 -15.31 -4.68 6.34
N ARG A 56 -13.99 -4.47 6.31
CA ARG A 56 -13.10 -5.12 5.35
C ARG A 56 -13.10 -6.64 5.50
N ARG A 57 -13.12 -7.17 6.73
CA ARG A 57 -13.26 -8.62 6.98
C ARG A 57 -14.57 -9.16 6.39
N ILE A 58 -15.66 -8.41 6.50
CA ILE A 58 -16.94 -8.77 5.87
C ILE A 58 -16.79 -8.83 4.35
N GLN A 59 -16.13 -7.83 3.73
CA GLN A 59 -15.91 -7.78 2.28
C GLN A 59 -14.97 -8.87 1.75
N GLU A 60 -14.03 -9.33 2.55
CA GLU A 60 -13.08 -10.41 2.22
C GLU A 60 -13.65 -11.80 2.54
N GLY A 61 -14.67 -11.88 3.38
CA GLY A 61 -15.39 -13.09 3.76
C GLY A 61 -16.35 -13.58 2.69
N GLN A 62 -16.97 -14.74 2.94
CA GLN A 62 -18.04 -15.30 2.10
C GLN A 62 -19.45 -14.88 2.56
N ASP A 63 -19.54 -14.03 3.59
CA ASP A 63 -20.81 -13.61 4.16
C ASP A 63 -21.44 -12.50 3.31
N ASP A 64 -22.65 -12.73 2.82
CA ASP A 64 -23.43 -11.72 2.11
C ASP A 64 -23.95 -10.67 3.11
N PHE A 65 -23.30 -9.53 3.13
CA PHE A 65 -23.78 -8.37 3.90
C PHE A 65 -24.92 -7.67 3.14
N PRO A 66 -26.03 -7.32 3.80
CA PRO A 66 -27.19 -6.71 3.13
C PRO A 66 -26.89 -5.26 2.72
N LEU A 67 -26.58 -5.08 1.44
CA LEU A 67 -26.23 -3.78 0.83
C LEU A 67 -27.31 -3.22 -0.10
N ASP A 68 -28.46 -3.87 -0.15
CA ASP A 68 -29.55 -3.49 -1.06
C ASP A 68 -30.43 -2.39 -0.44
N ASN A 69 -31.08 -1.61 -1.31
CA ASN A 69 -32.19 -0.75 -0.94
C ASN A 69 -31.90 0.39 0.06
N PHE A 70 -30.79 1.09 -0.16
CA PHE A 70 -30.44 2.31 0.62
C PHE A 70 -31.23 3.54 0.11
N PHE A 71 -32.56 3.55 0.28
CA PHE A 71 -33.39 4.67 -0.14
C PHE A 71 -33.50 5.72 0.95
N ASP A 72 -33.51 6.99 0.57
CA ASP A 72 -33.71 8.10 1.50
C ASP A 72 -35.18 8.56 1.50
N VAL A 73 -35.91 8.15 2.51
CA VAL A 73 -37.31 8.56 2.71
C VAL A 73 -37.50 9.40 3.99
N ARG A 74 -36.40 9.98 4.52
CA ARG A 74 -36.43 10.77 5.74
C ARG A 74 -37.39 11.96 5.66
N GLU A 75 -37.44 12.65 4.52
CA GLU A 75 -38.36 13.77 4.31
C GLU A 75 -39.83 13.28 4.35
N SER A 76 -40.13 12.18 3.71
CA SER A 76 -41.45 11.58 3.67
C SER A 76 -41.88 11.10 5.04
N VAL A 77 -41.00 10.46 5.79
CA VAL A 77 -41.23 10.04 7.18
C VAL A 77 -41.39 11.26 8.11
N ALA A 78 -40.60 12.30 7.94
CA ALA A 78 -40.73 13.53 8.73
C ALA A 78 -42.07 14.25 8.46
N ARG A 79 -42.56 14.25 7.20
CA ARG A 79 -43.83 14.88 6.78
C ARG A 79 -45.01 14.27 7.48
N ILE A 80 -45.05 12.96 7.77
CA ILE A 80 -46.19 12.32 8.44
C ILE A 80 -46.32 12.66 9.95
N ARG A 81 -45.41 13.48 10.53
CA ARG A 81 -45.59 14.07 11.86
C ARG A 81 -46.80 14.97 11.90
N LEU A 82 -47.14 15.60 10.78
CA LEU A 82 -48.31 16.47 10.69
C LEU A 82 -49.57 15.62 10.52
N GLU A 83 -50.66 15.97 11.24
CA GLU A 83 -51.93 15.30 11.10
C GLU A 83 -52.54 15.50 9.70
N GLY A 84 -53.13 14.44 9.15
CA GLY A 84 -53.76 14.50 7.83
C GLY A 84 -52.79 14.27 6.66
N THR A 85 -51.48 14.22 6.90
CA THR A 85 -50.51 13.90 5.86
C THR A 85 -50.28 12.37 5.74
N HIS A 86 -49.86 11.94 4.59
CA HIS A 86 -49.53 10.55 4.31
C HIS A 86 -48.28 10.46 3.43
N MET A 87 -47.75 9.26 3.26
CA MET A 87 -46.73 8.92 2.28
C MET A 87 -47.42 8.42 1.01
N GLU A 88 -46.84 8.71 -0.14
CA GLU A 88 -47.25 8.14 -1.41
C GLU A 88 -46.89 6.63 -1.47
N VAL A 89 -47.48 5.90 -2.41
CA VAL A 89 -47.33 4.45 -2.51
C VAL A 89 -45.85 4.08 -2.76
N ASP A 90 -45.15 4.83 -3.60
CA ASP A 90 -43.74 4.62 -3.93
C ASP A 90 -42.84 4.91 -2.72
N GLU A 91 -43.11 6.01 -2.00
CA GLU A 91 -42.41 6.35 -0.75
C GLU A 91 -42.60 5.28 0.33
N LEU A 92 -43.82 4.70 0.40
CA LEU A 92 -44.12 3.62 1.32
C LEU A 92 -43.40 2.32 0.95
N PHE A 93 -43.23 2.06 -0.33
CA PHE A 93 -42.48 0.92 -0.84
C PHE A 93 -40.98 1.06 -0.53
N ASP A 94 -40.43 2.25 -0.73
CA ASP A 94 -39.03 2.53 -0.40
C ASP A 94 -38.78 2.46 1.11
N LEU A 95 -39.72 2.98 1.94
CA LEU A 95 -39.66 2.81 3.38
C LEU A 95 -39.63 1.33 3.80
N LYS A 96 -40.50 0.50 3.20
CA LYS A 96 -40.52 -0.93 3.47
C LYS A 96 -39.17 -1.58 3.20
N ARG A 97 -38.63 -1.34 2.01
CA ARG A 97 -37.35 -1.95 1.55
C ARG A 97 -36.19 -1.49 2.41
N SER A 98 -36.13 -0.22 2.78
CA SER A 98 -35.11 0.32 3.66
C SER A 98 -35.21 -0.25 5.07
N LEU A 99 -36.40 -0.40 5.63
CA LEU A 99 -36.59 -1.02 6.94
C LEU A 99 -36.24 -2.52 6.92
N GLU A 100 -36.54 -3.24 5.84
CA GLU A 100 -36.11 -4.63 5.65
C GLU A 100 -34.57 -4.73 5.66
N THR A 101 -33.88 -3.81 4.98
CA THR A 101 -32.41 -3.74 4.97
C THR A 101 -31.86 -3.40 6.36
N ILE A 102 -32.44 -2.44 7.08
CA ILE A 102 -32.03 -2.11 8.45
C ILE A 102 -32.15 -3.32 9.38
N ILE A 103 -33.30 -4.04 9.31
CA ILE A 103 -33.52 -5.28 10.07
C ILE A 103 -32.46 -6.33 9.73
N ALA A 104 -32.17 -6.50 8.45
CA ALA A 104 -31.16 -7.46 7.99
C ALA A 104 -29.75 -7.08 8.48
N ILE A 105 -29.37 -5.79 8.46
CA ILE A 105 -28.10 -5.28 8.98
C ILE A 105 -27.98 -5.55 10.49
N VAL A 106 -28.99 -5.19 11.27
CA VAL A 106 -28.99 -5.39 12.73
C VAL A 106 -28.88 -6.90 13.05
N ASN A 107 -29.65 -7.74 12.37
CA ASN A 107 -29.57 -9.19 12.53
C ASN A 107 -28.22 -9.78 12.12
N PHE A 108 -27.59 -9.25 11.07
CA PHE A 108 -26.26 -9.69 10.63
C PHE A 108 -25.21 -9.35 11.69
N LEU A 109 -25.19 -8.12 12.17
CA LEU A 109 -24.22 -7.64 13.16
C LEU A 109 -24.41 -8.26 14.55
N SER A 110 -25.64 -8.68 14.90
CA SER A 110 -25.93 -9.37 16.15
C SER A 110 -25.47 -10.82 16.19
N ARG A 111 -24.96 -11.40 15.08
CA ARG A 111 -24.43 -12.77 15.06
C ARG A 111 -23.19 -12.88 15.92
N GLY A 112 -23.06 -14.02 16.61
CA GLY A 112 -21.91 -14.28 17.48
C GLY A 112 -21.86 -15.72 17.93
N GLU A 113 -20.88 -16.06 18.73
CA GLU A 113 -20.71 -17.34 19.40
C GLU A 113 -21.11 -17.23 20.85
N ASP A 114 -21.87 -18.21 21.35
CA ASP A 114 -22.19 -18.30 22.77
C ASP A 114 -20.94 -18.68 23.57
N THR A 115 -20.54 -17.83 24.49
CA THR A 115 -19.46 -18.15 25.42
C THR A 115 -19.93 -19.06 26.54
N GLU A 116 -19.00 -19.81 27.15
CA GLU A 116 -19.29 -20.70 28.31
C GLU A 116 -19.92 -19.95 29.48
N GLN A 117 -19.84 -18.62 29.51
CA GLN A 117 -20.43 -17.76 30.54
C GLN A 117 -21.83 -17.25 30.19
N GLY A 118 -22.39 -17.64 29.01
CA GLY A 118 -23.72 -17.22 28.55
C GLY A 118 -23.76 -15.82 27.94
N GLU A 119 -22.60 -15.21 27.66
CA GLU A 119 -22.50 -13.96 26.91
C GLU A 119 -22.28 -14.27 25.43
N ILE A 120 -22.89 -13.50 24.53
CA ILE A 120 -22.68 -13.62 23.09
C ILE A 120 -21.46 -12.80 22.71
N ARG A 121 -20.44 -13.49 22.19
CA ARG A 121 -19.29 -12.83 21.57
C ARG A 121 -19.59 -12.53 20.10
N HIS A 122 -19.88 -11.29 19.77
CA HIS A 122 -20.19 -10.88 18.42
C HIS A 122 -18.97 -11.04 17.50
N TYR A 123 -19.21 -11.44 16.24
CA TYR A 123 -18.15 -11.56 15.22
C TYR A 123 -17.54 -10.20 14.84
N TYR A 124 -18.33 -9.12 14.90
CA TYR A 124 -17.99 -7.75 14.55
C TYR A 124 -18.37 -6.79 15.67
N PRO A 125 -17.64 -6.78 16.80
CA PRO A 125 -18.02 -6.04 17.99
C PRO A 125 -18.08 -4.52 17.80
N ALA A 126 -17.18 -3.91 16.99
CA ALA A 126 -17.19 -2.48 16.74
C ALA A 126 -18.41 -2.05 15.93
N LEU A 127 -18.77 -2.82 14.89
CA LEU A 127 -19.97 -2.58 14.10
C LEU A 127 -21.25 -2.92 14.88
N TYR A 128 -21.22 -3.96 15.72
CA TYR A 128 -22.34 -4.29 16.59
C TYR A 128 -22.69 -3.13 17.55
N ASN A 129 -21.70 -2.48 18.12
CA ASN A 129 -21.91 -1.32 19.00
C ASN A 129 -22.69 -0.18 18.32
N LEU A 130 -22.61 -0.04 17.00
CA LEU A 130 -23.41 0.93 16.23
C LEU A 130 -24.87 0.48 16.07
N ALA A 131 -25.08 -0.84 16.01
CA ALA A 131 -26.41 -1.44 15.84
C ALA A 131 -27.12 -1.69 17.17
N ASP A 132 -26.39 -1.68 18.28
CA ASP A 132 -26.94 -1.90 19.62
C ASP A 132 -27.92 -0.78 19.99
N GLY A 133 -29.10 -1.18 20.45
CA GLY A 133 -30.19 -0.25 20.82
C GLY A 133 -30.93 0.38 19.64
N VAL A 134 -30.58 0.06 18.39
CA VAL A 134 -31.32 0.57 17.22
C VAL A 134 -32.66 -0.14 17.09
N ALA A 135 -33.74 0.65 17.04
CA ALA A 135 -35.09 0.12 16.91
C ALA A 135 -35.29 -0.53 15.52
N THR A 136 -35.86 -1.71 15.51
CA THR A 136 -36.28 -2.43 14.30
C THR A 136 -37.78 -2.52 14.24
N PHE A 137 -38.38 -2.48 13.04
CA PHE A 137 -39.82 -2.41 12.83
C PHE A 137 -40.40 -3.53 12.02
N PRO A 138 -40.27 -4.82 12.43
CA PRO A 138 -40.76 -5.97 11.65
C PRO A 138 -42.28 -5.97 11.49
N LEU A 139 -43.02 -5.54 12.52
CA LEU A 139 -44.48 -5.42 12.46
C LEU A 139 -44.91 -4.34 11.45
N LEU A 140 -44.14 -3.26 11.33
CA LEU A 140 -44.44 -2.20 10.39
C LEU A 140 -44.19 -2.69 8.94
N VAL A 141 -43.09 -3.38 8.70
CA VAL A 141 -42.77 -4.03 7.41
C VAL A 141 -43.89 -5.02 7.02
N GLN A 142 -44.35 -5.85 7.97
CA GLN A 142 -45.46 -6.78 7.74
C GLN A 142 -46.74 -6.05 7.37
N ARG A 143 -47.03 -4.94 8.04
CA ARG A 143 -48.23 -4.11 7.77
C ARG A 143 -48.15 -3.48 6.38
N ILE A 144 -47.00 -2.92 6.00
CA ILE A 144 -46.79 -2.38 4.65
C ILE A 144 -46.96 -3.47 3.60
N SER A 145 -46.46 -4.69 3.86
CA SER A 145 -46.60 -5.83 2.94
C SER A 145 -48.05 -6.30 2.75
N GLN A 146 -49.00 -5.95 3.70
CA GLN A 146 -50.41 -6.16 3.52
C GLN A 146 -51.05 -5.11 2.59
N ILE A 147 -50.49 -3.90 2.55
CA ILE A 147 -50.97 -2.75 1.76
C ILE A 147 -50.41 -2.79 0.35
N ILE A 148 -49.08 -3.10 0.21
CA ILE A 148 -48.37 -3.05 -1.06
C ILE A 148 -47.87 -4.45 -1.44
N ASP A 149 -47.82 -4.74 -2.72
CA ASP A 149 -47.27 -6.00 -3.28
C ASP A 149 -45.73 -5.91 -3.42
N LYS A 150 -45.16 -6.99 -3.96
CA LYS A 150 -43.70 -7.09 -4.21
C LYS A 150 -43.16 -6.18 -5.34
N PHE A 151 -44.04 -5.59 -6.11
CA PHE A 151 -43.72 -4.69 -7.22
C PHE A 151 -43.96 -3.20 -6.86
N GLY A 152 -44.34 -2.89 -5.64
CA GLY A 152 -44.62 -1.53 -5.20
C GLY A 152 -46.03 -1.03 -5.53
N LYS A 153 -46.92 -1.92 -5.97
CA LYS A 153 -48.32 -1.55 -6.26
C LYS A 153 -49.21 -1.84 -5.07
N MET A 154 -50.20 -0.96 -4.86
CA MET A 154 -51.20 -1.20 -3.83
C MET A 154 -52.04 -2.44 -4.15
N ARG A 155 -52.12 -3.35 -3.18
CA ARG A 155 -52.89 -4.59 -3.28
C ARG A 155 -54.35 -4.32 -3.40
N ASP A 156 -55.05 -5.13 -4.23
CA ASP A 156 -56.51 -5.01 -4.33
C ASP A 156 -57.23 -5.27 -3.02
N ASN A 157 -56.68 -6.12 -2.19
CA ASN A 157 -57.20 -6.47 -0.87
C ASN A 157 -56.60 -5.65 0.28
N ALA A 158 -56.01 -4.50 0.01
CA ALA A 158 -55.50 -3.62 1.03
C ALA A 158 -56.59 -3.10 2.00
N SER A 159 -57.81 -2.94 1.49
CA SER A 159 -59.06 -2.81 2.28
C SER A 159 -60.20 -3.57 1.59
N PRO A 160 -61.24 -3.94 2.37
CA PRO A 160 -62.45 -4.53 1.78
C PRO A 160 -63.10 -3.62 0.76
N GLU A 161 -63.16 -2.30 1.08
CA GLU A 161 -63.72 -1.25 0.23
C GLU A 161 -62.96 -1.13 -1.10
N LEU A 162 -61.66 -1.11 -1.09
CA LEU A 162 -60.82 -1.03 -2.28
C LEU A 162 -61.00 -2.25 -3.20
N LEU A 163 -61.13 -3.43 -2.58
CA LEU A 163 -61.38 -4.68 -3.31
C LEU A 163 -62.71 -4.64 -4.04
N GLN A 164 -63.75 -4.09 -3.39
CA GLN A 164 -65.06 -3.96 -3.99
C GLN A 164 -65.04 -2.96 -5.17
N ILE A 165 -64.45 -1.77 -4.95
CA ILE A 165 -64.34 -0.75 -5.99
C ILE A 165 -63.57 -1.29 -7.23
N ARG A 166 -62.42 -1.96 -7.04
CA ARG A 166 -61.64 -2.54 -8.19
C ARG A 166 -62.37 -3.65 -8.90
N ARG A 167 -63.12 -4.50 -8.18
CA ARG A 167 -63.98 -5.52 -8.80
C ARG A 167 -65.07 -4.89 -9.63
N GLU A 168 -65.68 -3.82 -9.16
CA GLU A 168 -66.74 -3.14 -9.91
C GLU A 168 -66.15 -2.39 -11.11
N LEU A 169 -65.03 -1.75 -10.99
CA LEU A 169 -64.26 -1.16 -12.10
C LEU A 169 -63.94 -2.18 -13.19
N ALA A 170 -63.31 -3.29 -12.85
CA ALA A 170 -62.97 -4.34 -13.80
C ALA A 170 -64.19 -4.95 -14.48
N ARG A 171 -65.33 -5.08 -13.76
CA ARG A 171 -66.60 -5.51 -14.30
C ARG A 171 -67.15 -4.54 -15.34
N LEU A 172 -67.14 -3.23 -15.01
CA LEU A 172 -67.63 -2.20 -15.91
C LEU A 172 -66.76 -2.04 -17.14
N GLU A 173 -65.45 -1.96 -16.99
CA GLU A 173 -64.48 -1.91 -18.10
C GLU A 173 -64.64 -3.12 -19.05
N GLY A 174 -64.75 -4.33 -18.49
CA GLY A 174 -65.00 -5.55 -19.27
C GLY A 174 -66.41 -5.60 -19.90
N SER A 175 -67.39 -4.78 -19.45
CA SER A 175 -68.72 -4.70 -20.03
C SER A 175 -68.83 -3.71 -21.20
N ILE A 176 -68.06 -2.60 -21.15
CA ILE A 176 -68.13 -1.52 -22.17
C ILE A 176 -67.98 -2.06 -23.58
N SER A 177 -66.96 -2.85 -23.85
CA SER A 177 -66.74 -3.43 -25.18
C SER A 177 -67.91 -4.31 -25.62
N ARG A 178 -68.44 -5.16 -24.72
CA ARG A 178 -69.58 -6.02 -25.01
C ARG A 178 -70.87 -5.21 -25.31
N THR A 179 -71.12 -4.20 -24.50
CA THR A 179 -72.25 -3.27 -24.67
C THR A 179 -72.12 -2.54 -26.00
N LEU A 180 -70.95 -1.96 -26.27
CA LEU A 180 -70.70 -1.26 -27.52
C LEU A 180 -70.88 -2.15 -28.76
N TYR A 181 -70.29 -3.38 -28.73
CA TYR A 181 -70.52 -4.35 -29.82
C TYR A 181 -71.95 -4.82 -29.93
N GLY A 182 -72.66 -4.89 -28.79
CA GLY A 182 -74.08 -5.17 -28.76
C GLY A 182 -74.95 -4.10 -29.48
N ILE A 183 -74.67 -2.82 -29.12
CA ILE A 183 -75.32 -1.66 -29.76
C ILE A 183 -74.92 -1.58 -31.25
N LEU A 184 -73.71 -1.81 -31.60
CA LEU A 184 -73.18 -1.79 -32.94
C LEU A 184 -73.92 -2.86 -33.79
N ARG A 185 -74.05 -4.10 -33.25
CA ARG A 185 -74.79 -5.19 -33.95
C ARG A 185 -76.27 -4.88 -34.09
N ALA A 186 -76.92 -4.30 -33.13
CA ALA A 186 -78.29 -3.85 -33.21
C ALA A 186 -78.44 -2.80 -34.31
N ALA A 187 -77.57 -1.77 -34.29
CA ALA A 187 -77.52 -0.72 -35.31
C ALA A 187 -77.23 -1.26 -36.72
N GLN A 188 -76.38 -2.24 -36.85
CA GLN A 188 -76.15 -2.95 -38.12
C GLN A 188 -77.36 -3.77 -38.57
N GLY A 189 -78.09 -4.43 -37.63
CA GLY A 189 -79.33 -5.15 -37.90
C GLY A 189 -80.45 -4.25 -38.35
N GLU A 190 -80.53 -3.04 -37.90
CA GLU A 190 -81.51 -2.00 -38.29
C GLU A 190 -81.08 -1.22 -39.56
N GLY A 191 -79.87 -1.50 -40.10
CA GLY A 191 -79.37 -0.79 -41.28
C GLY A 191 -78.87 0.64 -41.00
N LEU A 192 -78.63 0.99 -39.76
CA LEU A 192 -78.14 2.30 -39.33
C LEU A 192 -76.63 2.47 -39.52
N VAL A 193 -75.92 1.36 -39.55
CA VAL A 193 -74.45 1.32 -39.70
C VAL A 193 -74.15 0.15 -40.67
N GLU A 194 -73.17 0.32 -41.52
CA GLU A 194 -72.67 -0.68 -42.44
C GLU A 194 -72.13 -1.91 -41.70
N LYS A 195 -72.30 -3.13 -42.31
CA LYS A 195 -71.95 -4.40 -41.65
C LYS A 195 -70.50 -4.64 -41.40
N ASP A 196 -69.56 -3.89 -42.05
CA ASP A 196 -68.13 -3.92 -42.01
C ASP A 196 -67.59 -2.90 -41.06
N VAL A 197 -68.39 -2.01 -40.49
CA VAL A 197 -67.96 -0.98 -39.53
C VAL A 197 -67.63 -1.64 -38.19
N THR A 198 -66.47 -1.24 -37.60
CA THR A 198 -66.00 -1.60 -36.27
C THR A 198 -65.92 -0.38 -35.38
N PRO A 199 -66.06 -0.54 -34.04
CA PRO A 199 -65.81 0.56 -33.11
C PRO A 199 -64.39 1.12 -33.28
N THR A 200 -64.24 2.43 -33.19
CA THR A 200 -62.96 3.13 -33.31
C THR A 200 -62.68 3.92 -32.04
N LEU A 201 -61.38 4.10 -31.72
CA LEU A 201 -60.95 4.94 -30.59
C LEU A 201 -60.76 6.39 -31.08
N ARG A 202 -61.47 7.34 -30.46
CA ARG A 202 -61.29 8.80 -30.68
C ARG A 202 -61.17 9.48 -29.31
N ASP A 203 -60.12 10.26 -29.15
CA ASP A 203 -59.81 10.96 -27.92
C ASP A 203 -59.89 10.09 -26.64
N GLY A 204 -59.43 8.83 -26.76
CA GLY A 204 -59.47 7.84 -25.68
C GLY A 204 -60.83 7.23 -25.41
N ARG A 205 -61.85 7.44 -26.28
CA ARG A 205 -63.23 6.91 -26.15
C ARG A 205 -63.54 5.96 -27.31
N LEU A 206 -64.25 4.92 -26.98
CA LEU A 206 -64.76 3.98 -27.95
C LEU A 206 -66.04 4.55 -28.56
N VAL A 207 -66.05 4.79 -29.88
CA VAL A 207 -67.15 5.41 -30.64
C VAL A 207 -67.55 4.58 -31.80
N ILE A 208 -68.83 4.71 -32.19
CA ILE A 208 -69.37 4.08 -33.38
C ILE A 208 -69.34 5.13 -34.51
N PRO A 209 -68.69 4.84 -35.62
CA PRO A 209 -68.80 5.72 -36.81
C PRO A 209 -70.16 5.53 -37.47
N VAL A 210 -70.94 6.60 -37.71
CA VAL A 210 -72.28 6.65 -38.21
C VAL A 210 -72.37 7.71 -39.30
N ALA A 211 -73.19 7.51 -40.32
CA ALA A 211 -73.52 8.47 -41.35
C ALA A 211 -74.28 9.70 -40.70
N PRO A 212 -73.97 10.93 -41.11
CA PRO A 212 -74.55 12.17 -40.47
C PRO A 212 -76.11 12.20 -40.45
N GLY A 213 -76.72 11.67 -41.47
CA GLY A 213 -78.19 11.66 -41.52
C GLY A 213 -78.84 10.71 -40.51
N LEU A 214 -78.10 9.75 -39.98
CA LEU A 214 -78.60 8.74 -39.02
C LEU A 214 -78.18 9.04 -37.58
N LYS A 215 -77.51 10.13 -37.31
CA LYS A 215 -76.97 10.49 -35.99
C LYS A 215 -78.03 10.60 -34.87
N ARG A 216 -79.31 10.88 -35.22
CA ARG A 216 -80.39 10.96 -34.24
C ARG A 216 -80.99 9.66 -33.84
N LYS A 217 -80.68 8.52 -34.59
CA LYS A 217 -81.22 7.25 -34.31
C LYS A 217 -80.43 6.40 -33.31
N ILE A 218 -79.16 6.74 -33.07
CA ILE A 218 -78.35 6.17 -32.01
C ILE A 218 -78.29 7.20 -30.89
N SER A 219 -78.85 6.89 -29.70
CA SER A 219 -78.78 7.74 -28.53
C SER A 219 -77.38 7.79 -28.07
N GLY A 220 -76.76 8.99 -28.03
CA GLY A 220 -75.36 9.12 -27.62
C GLY A 220 -74.82 10.58 -27.81
N ILE A 221 -73.58 10.76 -27.42
CA ILE A 221 -72.82 12.01 -27.58
C ILE A 221 -71.94 11.93 -28.82
N VAL A 222 -72.04 12.95 -29.65
CA VAL A 222 -71.11 13.12 -30.82
C VAL A 222 -69.80 13.71 -30.32
N HIS A 223 -68.70 13.01 -30.56
CA HIS A 223 -67.35 13.45 -30.14
C HIS A 223 -66.57 14.07 -31.28
N ASP A 224 -66.76 13.57 -32.49
CA ASP A 224 -65.95 14.02 -33.62
C ASP A 224 -66.74 13.81 -34.94
N GLU A 225 -66.36 14.57 -35.97
CA GLU A 225 -66.83 14.41 -37.35
C GLU A 225 -65.60 14.19 -38.27
N SER A 226 -65.74 13.32 -39.26
CA SER A 226 -64.66 13.11 -40.23
C SER A 226 -64.39 14.41 -41.00
N ALA A 227 -63.12 14.62 -41.39
CA ALA A 227 -62.71 15.83 -42.14
C ALA A 227 -63.55 16.06 -43.42
N THR A 228 -64.19 15.05 -43.97
CA THR A 228 -65.08 15.13 -45.14
C THR A 228 -66.55 15.33 -44.73
N GLY A 229 -66.86 15.37 -43.43
CA GLY A 229 -68.27 15.47 -42.97
C GLY A 229 -69.14 14.25 -43.26
N ARG A 230 -68.57 13.14 -43.77
CA ARG A 230 -69.27 11.92 -44.12
C ARG A 230 -69.50 10.91 -43.01
N THR A 231 -68.81 11.07 -41.90
CA THR A 231 -68.89 10.17 -40.74
C THR A 231 -68.90 10.95 -39.44
N VAL A 232 -69.82 10.61 -38.58
CA VAL A 232 -69.92 11.17 -37.22
C VAL A 232 -69.62 10.08 -36.22
N TYR A 233 -68.80 10.38 -35.25
CA TYR A 233 -68.37 9.44 -34.20
C TYR A 233 -69.24 9.64 -32.99
N ILE A 234 -70.06 8.62 -32.66
CA ILE A 234 -71.05 8.67 -31.58
C ILE A 234 -70.61 7.73 -30.49
N GLU A 235 -70.52 8.23 -29.26
CA GLU A 235 -70.45 7.42 -28.03
C GLU A 235 -71.89 7.16 -27.58
N PRO A 236 -72.37 5.92 -27.56
CA PRO A 236 -73.75 5.58 -27.12
C PRO A 236 -73.96 5.96 -25.66
N THR A 237 -75.18 6.31 -25.30
CA THR A 237 -75.51 6.76 -23.92
C THR A 237 -75.16 5.76 -22.89
N GLU A 238 -75.37 4.47 -23.09
CA GLU A 238 -75.00 3.41 -22.16
C GLU A 238 -73.51 3.33 -21.94
N VAL A 239 -72.66 3.64 -22.97
CA VAL A 239 -71.22 3.70 -22.86
C VAL A 239 -70.78 4.98 -22.12
N VAL A 240 -71.47 6.10 -22.38
CA VAL A 240 -71.26 7.36 -21.63
C VAL A 240 -71.54 7.18 -20.13
N GLU A 241 -72.69 6.54 -19.81
CA GLU A 241 -73.03 6.25 -18.42
C GLU A 241 -72.02 5.33 -17.74
N ALA A 242 -71.56 4.27 -18.46
CA ALA A 242 -70.56 3.37 -17.97
C ALA A 242 -69.19 4.08 -17.73
N ASN A 243 -68.76 4.95 -18.68
CA ASN A 243 -67.54 5.73 -18.54
C ASN A 243 -67.62 6.75 -17.40
N ASN A 244 -68.78 7.39 -17.20
CA ASN A 244 -68.98 8.27 -16.06
C ASN A 244 -68.91 7.50 -14.74
N LYS A 245 -69.50 6.31 -14.69
CA LYS A 245 -69.45 5.46 -13.50
C LYS A 245 -68.03 4.98 -13.21
N ILE A 246 -67.27 4.65 -14.24
CA ILE A 246 -65.84 4.31 -14.10
C ILE A 246 -65.09 5.51 -13.47
N ARG A 247 -65.29 6.72 -13.97
CA ARG A 247 -64.66 7.91 -13.37
C ARG A 247 -65.05 8.16 -11.92
N GLU A 248 -66.31 7.91 -11.57
CA GLU A 248 -66.76 8.00 -10.18
C GLU A 248 -66.00 6.97 -9.33
N LEU A 249 -65.92 5.74 -9.77
CA LEU A 249 -65.22 4.66 -9.09
C LEU A 249 -63.71 4.90 -9.02
N GLU A 250 -63.06 5.43 -10.06
CA GLU A 250 -61.63 5.86 -10.03
C GLU A 250 -61.43 6.95 -8.98
N ASN A 251 -62.33 7.90 -8.88
CA ASN A 251 -62.27 8.93 -7.81
C ASN A 251 -62.51 8.32 -6.42
N GLU A 252 -63.39 7.32 -6.30
CA GLU A 252 -63.62 6.60 -5.05
C GLU A 252 -62.39 5.76 -4.72
N GLU A 253 -61.78 5.11 -5.68
CA GLU A 253 -60.54 4.35 -5.52
C GLU A 253 -59.42 5.27 -4.98
N ARG A 254 -59.22 6.43 -5.61
CA ARG A 254 -58.20 7.41 -5.18
C ARG A 254 -58.45 7.91 -3.73
N ARG A 255 -59.70 8.18 -3.37
CA ARG A 255 -60.08 8.58 -2.01
C ARG A 255 -59.84 7.45 -1.01
N GLU A 256 -60.10 6.21 -1.38
CA GLU A 256 -59.90 5.04 -0.52
C GLU A 256 -58.40 4.75 -0.35
N ILE A 257 -57.59 4.90 -1.41
CA ILE A 257 -56.14 4.81 -1.33
C ILE A 257 -55.57 5.83 -0.35
N ILE A 258 -55.98 7.09 -0.47
CA ILE A 258 -55.56 8.17 0.46
C ILE A 258 -55.99 7.84 1.88
N ARG A 259 -57.21 7.32 2.10
CA ARG A 259 -57.70 6.88 3.41
C ARG A 259 -56.79 5.81 4.02
N ILE A 260 -56.45 4.76 3.26
CA ILE A 260 -55.57 3.66 3.69
C ILE A 260 -54.19 4.20 4.07
N LEU A 261 -53.60 5.07 3.22
CA LEU A 261 -52.26 5.65 3.46
C LEU A 261 -52.26 6.58 4.69
N THR A 262 -53.35 7.37 4.88
CA THR A 262 -53.50 8.24 6.05
C THR A 262 -53.69 7.45 7.34
N ASP A 263 -54.46 6.38 7.32
CA ASP A 263 -54.63 5.49 8.48
C ASP A 263 -53.35 4.73 8.82
N PHE A 264 -52.56 4.37 7.81
CA PHE A 264 -51.22 3.85 8.02
C PHE A 264 -50.29 4.89 8.66
N ALA A 265 -50.28 6.14 8.13
CA ALA A 265 -49.46 7.23 8.66
C ALA A 265 -49.76 7.53 10.14
N LYS A 266 -51.06 7.47 10.55
CA LYS A 266 -51.45 7.62 11.98
C LYS A 266 -50.75 6.57 12.88
N LYS A 267 -50.59 5.32 12.38
CA LYS A 267 -49.93 4.22 13.14
C LYS A 267 -48.42 4.33 13.19
N VAL A 268 -47.82 4.93 12.17
CA VAL A 268 -46.35 5.15 12.08
C VAL A 268 -45.93 6.37 12.89
N ARG A 269 -46.77 7.38 12.98
CA ARG A 269 -46.47 8.70 13.61
C ARG A 269 -45.79 8.61 14.97
N PRO A 270 -46.18 7.74 15.92
CA PRO A 270 -45.51 7.61 17.21
C PRO A 270 -44.05 7.20 17.10
N ASN A 271 -43.69 6.45 16.08
CA ASN A 271 -42.36 5.85 15.88
C ASN A 271 -41.48 6.64 14.89
N VAL A 272 -41.93 7.82 14.44
CA VAL A 272 -41.19 8.60 13.43
C VAL A 272 -39.77 8.92 13.86
N ARG A 273 -39.56 9.21 15.15
CA ARG A 273 -38.25 9.51 15.69
C ARG A 273 -37.32 8.30 15.64
N GLU A 274 -37.76 7.17 16.15
CA GLU A 274 -37.00 5.95 16.18
C GLU A 274 -36.73 5.41 14.75
N ILE A 275 -37.66 5.64 13.81
CA ILE A 275 -37.42 5.32 12.39
C ILE A 275 -36.30 6.18 11.83
N LEU A 276 -36.31 7.50 12.07
CA LEU A 276 -35.25 8.40 11.63
C LEU A 276 -33.90 8.07 12.27
N ASP A 277 -33.88 7.66 13.53
CA ASP A 277 -32.67 7.21 14.23
C ASP A 277 -32.16 5.92 13.60
N SER A 278 -33.02 4.98 13.16
CA SER A 278 -32.59 3.78 12.44
C SER A 278 -31.99 4.07 11.05
N TYR A 279 -32.41 5.13 10.38
CA TYR A 279 -31.79 5.63 9.14
C TYR A 279 -30.39 6.20 9.39
N HIS A 280 -30.11 6.69 10.58
CA HIS A 280 -28.76 7.12 10.95
C HIS A 280 -27.79 5.94 10.96
N LEU A 281 -28.19 4.77 11.48
CA LEU A 281 -27.40 3.55 11.37
C LEU A 281 -27.09 3.21 9.90
N MET A 282 -28.12 3.23 9.05
CA MET A 282 -27.96 2.93 7.62
C MET A 282 -26.98 3.90 6.94
N ALA A 283 -27.06 5.20 7.26
CA ALA A 283 -26.10 6.21 6.79
C ALA A 283 -24.67 5.92 7.23
N THR A 284 -24.50 5.56 8.52
CA THR A 284 -23.18 5.25 9.11
C THR A 284 -22.59 4.00 8.50
N ILE A 285 -23.38 2.95 8.28
CA ILE A 285 -22.93 1.72 7.63
C ILE A 285 -22.52 1.97 6.17
N ASP A 286 -23.29 2.75 5.40
CA ASP A 286 -22.89 3.11 4.02
C ASP A 286 -21.58 3.90 4.01
N PHE A 287 -21.40 4.81 4.97
CA PHE A 287 -20.18 5.59 5.11
C PHE A 287 -18.96 4.72 5.46
N ILE A 288 -19.10 3.78 6.43
CA ILE A 288 -18.03 2.84 6.81
C ILE A 288 -17.70 1.92 5.63
N ARG A 289 -18.71 1.43 4.92
CA ARG A 289 -18.53 0.64 3.70
C ARG A 289 -17.73 1.40 2.64
N ALA A 290 -18.10 2.66 2.40
CA ALA A 290 -17.38 3.51 1.44
C ALA A 290 -15.92 3.74 1.85
N LYS A 291 -15.64 3.93 3.16
CA LYS A 291 -14.27 4.00 3.72
C LYS A 291 -13.51 2.69 3.50
N ALA A 292 -14.14 1.54 3.73
CA ALA A 292 -13.51 0.23 3.51
C ALA A 292 -13.18 0.00 2.03
N GLU A 293 -14.04 0.39 1.11
CA GLU A 293 -13.77 0.34 -0.32
C GLU A 293 -12.63 1.28 -0.74
N LEU A 294 -12.59 2.49 -0.16
CA LEU A 294 -11.50 3.44 -0.39
C LEU A 294 -10.17 2.88 0.16
N ALA A 295 -10.20 2.25 1.33
CA ALA A 295 -9.04 1.57 1.91
C ALA A 295 -8.51 0.46 1.00
N ARG A 296 -9.39 -0.33 0.38
CA ARG A 296 -9.03 -1.34 -0.61
C ARG A 296 -8.41 -0.72 -1.87
N LEU A 297 -8.98 0.38 -2.37
CA LEU A 297 -8.45 1.10 -3.54
C LEU A 297 -7.02 1.59 -3.30
N PHE A 298 -6.77 2.19 -2.14
CA PHE A 298 -5.46 2.73 -1.77
C PHE A 298 -4.51 1.67 -1.22
N LYS A 299 -4.95 0.41 -1.08
CA LYS A 299 -4.20 -0.67 -0.41
C LYS A 299 -3.76 -0.24 1.00
N SER A 300 -4.68 0.43 1.70
CA SER A 300 -4.45 1.06 3.00
C SER A 300 -4.45 0.03 4.13
N PHE A 301 -3.91 0.47 5.28
CA PHE A 301 -3.88 -0.26 6.53
C PHE A 301 -4.45 0.62 7.65
N GLU A 302 -4.91 -0.01 8.72
CA GLU A 302 -5.45 0.64 9.93
C GLU A 302 -4.39 0.59 11.05
N PRO A 303 -3.47 1.61 11.14
CA PRO A 303 -2.44 1.61 12.17
C PRO A 303 -3.02 1.87 13.56
N GLN A 304 -2.33 1.40 14.60
CA GLN A 304 -2.64 1.77 15.99
C GLN A 304 -2.31 3.24 16.21
N VAL A 305 -3.27 3.97 16.80
CA VAL A 305 -3.16 5.40 17.02
C VAL A 305 -2.96 5.67 18.51
N ALA A 306 -1.85 6.34 18.86
CA ALA A 306 -1.54 6.74 20.23
C ALA A 306 -1.98 8.19 20.51
N GLU A 307 -2.24 8.51 21.78
CA GLU A 307 -2.55 9.88 22.19
C GLU A 307 -1.33 10.83 22.05
N THR A 308 -0.12 10.29 22.21
CA THR A 308 1.11 11.08 22.15
C THR A 308 1.51 11.27 20.69
N PRO A 309 1.80 12.52 20.26
CA PRO A 309 2.25 12.79 18.90
C PRO A 309 3.52 11.98 18.56
N HIS A 310 3.49 11.32 17.42
CA HIS A 310 4.64 10.71 16.75
C HIS A 310 4.22 10.25 15.36
N ILE A 311 5.17 10.05 14.49
CA ILE A 311 5.01 9.43 13.18
C ILE A 311 6.12 8.40 13.01
N ASP A 312 5.75 7.15 12.78
CA ASP A 312 6.69 6.08 12.41
C ASP A 312 6.04 5.25 11.32
N TRP A 313 6.21 5.72 10.08
CA TRP A 313 5.59 5.10 8.92
C TRP A 313 6.61 4.38 8.07
N ILE A 314 6.30 3.14 7.78
CA ILE A 314 7.06 2.25 6.90
C ILE A 314 6.29 2.14 5.59
N ARG A 315 6.95 2.38 4.47
CA ARG A 315 6.40 2.27 3.13
C ARG A 315 5.11 3.08 2.91
N ALA A 316 5.08 4.31 3.41
CA ALA A 316 3.96 5.21 3.17
C ALA A 316 3.90 5.61 1.68
N ILE A 317 2.71 5.56 1.09
CA ILE A 317 2.49 5.84 -0.33
C ILE A 317 1.51 7.01 -0.47
N HIS A 318 1.79 7.95 -1.37
CA HIS A 318 0.84 9.02 -1.68
C HIS A 318 -0.30 8.46 -2.53
N PRO A 319 -1.56 8.38 -2.00
CA PRO A 319 -2.63 7.63 -2.66
C PRO A 319 -3.03 8.20 -4.02
N LEU A 320 -3.11 9.52 -4.15
CA LEU A 320 -3.51 10.17 -5.40
C LEU A 320 -2.42 10.04 -6.48
N LEU A 321 -1.14 10.10 -6.09
CA LEU A 321 -0.03 9.88 -7.02
C LEU A 321 -0.03 8.44 -7.54
N GLN A 322 -0.30 7.47 -6.66
CA GLN A 322 -0.44 6.06 -7.04
C GLN A 322 -1.55 5.88 -8.08
N LEU A 323 -2.74 6.42 -7.83
CA LEU A 323 -3.86 6.34 -8.78
C LEU A 323 -3.56 7.03 -10.12
N SER A 324 -2.87 8.17 -10.08
CA SER A 324 -2.46 8.88 -11.30
C SER A 324 -1.51 8.06 -12.16
N LEU A 325 -0.52 7.40 -11.54
CA LEU A 325 0.41 6.53 -12.25
C LEU A 325 -0.25 5.25 -12.77
N GLU A 326 -1.13 4.63 -11.97
CA GLU A 326 -1.90 3.44 -12.39
C GLU A 326 -2.80 3.76 -13.61
N ARG A 327 -3.46 4.93 -13.64
CA ARG A 327 -4.26 5.39 -14.79
C ARG A 327 -3.39 5.59 -16.03
N LYS A 328 -2.29 6.34 -15.92
CA LYS A 328 -1.37 6.57 -17.04
C LYS A 328 -0.80 5.25 -17.60
N HIS A 329 -0.55 4.27 -16.75
CA HIS A 329 -0.07 2.95 -17.18
C HIS A 329 -1.17 2.17 -17.93
N HIS A 330 -2.40 2.24 -17.44
CA HIS A 330 -3.55 1.59 -18.08
C HIS A 330 -3.87 2.21 -19.45
N ASP A 331 -3.81 3.53 -19.55
CA ASP A 331 -4.06 4.27 -20.79
C ASP A 331 -2.99 3.94 -21.86
N LYS A 332 -1.72 3.81 -21.45
CA LYS A 332 -0.65 3.34 -22.35
C LYS A 332 -0.86 1.89 -22.81
N LEU A 333 -1.33 1.02 -21.94
CA LEU A 333 -1.62 -0.39 -22.28
C LEU A 333 -2.76 -0.47 -23.30
N ASN A 334 -3.80 0.34 -23.13
CA ASN A 334 -4.94 0.42 -24.05
C ASN A 334 -4.56 1.06 -25.40
N ALA A 335 -3.68 2.06 -25.41
CA ALA A 335 -3.15 2.67 -26.62
C ALA A 335 -2.22 1.73 -27.42
N SER A 336 -1.61 0.74 -26.76
CA SER A 336 -0.75 -0.25 -27.41
C SER A 336 -1.49 -1.48 -27.96
N LEU A 337 -2.80 -1.61 -27.71
CA LEU A 337 -3.62 -2.65 -28.32
C LEU A 337 -3.96 -2.24 -29.77
N PRO A 338 -3.70 -3.08 -30.77
CA PRO A 338 -4.02 -2.74 -32.17
C PRO A 338 -5.54 -2.56 -32.31
N VAL A 339 -5.96 -1.32 -32.53
CA VAL A 339 -7.34 -1.03 -32.93
C VAL A 339 -7.55 -1.72 -34.27
N ARG A 340 -8.43 -2.74 -34.30
CA ARG A 340 -9.00 -3.24 -35.54
C ARG A 340 -9.84 -2.11 -36.15
N SER A 341 -9.20 -1.26 -36.91
CA SER A 341 -9.88 -0.27 -37.75
C SER A 341 -10.65 -0.99 -38.84
N SER A 342 -11.98 -0.92 -38.77
CA SER A 342 -12.82 -1.03 -39.95
C SER A 342 -12.47 0.11 -40.89
N GLU A 343 -12.07 -0.25 -42.11
CA GLU A 343 -11.84 0.66 -43.21
C GLU A 343 -13.08 1.55 -43.45
N THR A 344 -12.93 2.86 -43.28
CA THR A 344 -13.55 3.86 -44.14
C THR A 344 -13.00 5.26 -43.81
N ASP A 345 -12.65 5.95 -44.90
CA ASP A 345 -12.41 7.39 -45.02
C ASP A 345 -11.05 7.95 -44.57
N LYS A 346 -10.10 7.87 -45.50
CA LYS A 346 -8.97 8.78 -45.61
C LYS A 346 -9.48 10.11 -46.19
N VAL A 347 -9.43 11.17 -45.38
CA VAL A 347 -9.32 12.56 -45.91
C VAL A 347 -7.96 13.06 -45.42
N SER A 348 -7.09 13.29 -46.38
CA SER A 348 -5.80 13.90 -46.28
C SER A 348 -5.94 15.40 -45.98
N ASN A 349 -5.43 15.84 -44.82
CA ASN A 349 -5.05 17.22 -44.62
C ASN A 349 -3.53 17.26 -44.37
N GLU A 350 -2.83 17.69 -45.42
CA GLU A 350 -1.44 18.12 -45.36
C GLU A 350 -1.41 19.52 -44.73
N ASP A 351 -0.94 19.61 -43.48
CA ASP A 351 -0.33 20.81 -42.88
C ASP A 351 0.44 20.32 -41.63
N ASP A 352 1.56 19.61 -41.87
CA ASP A 352 2.52 19.27 -40.86
C ASP A 352 3.47 20.45 -40.58
N ASN A 353 3.34 21.04 -39.40
CA ASN A 353 4.27 22.04 -38.90
C ASN A 353 5.40 21.33 -38.11
N PRO A 354 6.70 21.45 -38.47
CA PRO A 354 7.78 20.73 -37.83
C PRO A 354 8.02 21.05 -36.35
N GLN A 355 7.36 22.06 -35.80
CA GLN A 355 7.48 22.44 -34.39
C GLN A 355 6.66 21.51 -33.44
N ASP A 356 5.70 20.76 -33.95
CA ASP A 356 4.87 19.88 -33.13
C ASP A 356 5.56 18.52 -32.91
N GLU A 357 6.49 18.09 -33.79
CA GLU A 357 7.24 16.84 -33.61
C GLU A 357 8.32 16.94 -32.51
N GLU A 358 8.98 18.08 -32.36
CA GLU A 358 9.98 18.29 -31.29
C GLU A 358 9.31 18.32 -29.91
N THR A 359 8.13 18.90 -29.78
CA THR A 359 7.36 18.94 -28.52
C THR A 359 6.84 17.54 -28.13
N LEU A 360 6.39 16.74 -29.08
CA LEU A 360 5.95 15.36 -28.87
C LEU A 360 7.11 14.44 -28.49
N LEU A 361 8.30 14.63 -29.05
CA LEU A 361 9.51 13.86 -28.69
C LEU A 361 10.07 14.26 -27.33
N GLU A 362 9.91 15.51 -26.89
CA GLU A 362 10.26 15.94 -25.54
C GLU A 362 9.28 15.38 -24.51
N GLU A 363 7.98 15.38 -24.75
CA GLU A 363 6.97 14.76 -23.89
C GLU A 363 7.12 13.24 -23.83
N GLU A 364 7.51 12.54 -24.90
CA GLU A 364 7.80 11.11 -24.88
C GLU A 364 9.07 10.78 -24.08
N ASN A 365 10.09 11.62 -24.12
CA ASN A 365 11.31 11.43 -23.35
C ASN A 365 11.14 11.71 -21.85
N GLU A 366 10.34 12.72 -21.47
CA GLU A 366 9.99 12.96 -20.08
C GLU A 366 9.13 11.83 -19.49
N THR A 367 8.24 11.24 -20.30
CA THR A 367 7.39 10.13 -19.85
C THR A 367 8.11 8.78 -19.76
N ARG A 368 9.24 8.59 -20.44
CA ARG A 368 10.08 7.38 -20.31
C ARG A 368 10.84 7.29 -18.99
N ASN A 369 11.06 8.39 -18.30
CA ASN A 369 11.81 8.48 -17.05
C ASN A 369 10.95 8.47 -15.77
N LEU A 370 9.61 8.45 -15.89
CA LEU A 370 8.74 8.33 -14.71
C LEU A 370 8.79 6.89 -14.15
N PRO A 371 8.97 6.74 -12.83
CA PRO A 371 8.94 5.42 -12.21
C PRO A 371 7.59 4.73 -12.51
N SER A 372 7.63 3.44 -12.83
CA SER A 372 6.43 2.62 -13.09
C SER A 372 5.54 2.45 -11.87
N SER A 373 6.01 2.80 -10.68
CA SER A 373 5.29 2.76 -9.41
C SER A 373 5.78 3.86 -8.48
N VAL A 374 4.92 4.29 -7.55
CA VAL A 374 5.31 5.24 -6.49
C VAL A 374 6.37 4.62 -5.61
N VAL A 375 7.45 5.35 -5.37
CA VAL A 375 8.48 4.94 -4.40
C VAL A 375 7.94 5.20 -3.00
N PRO A 376 7.85 4.16 -2.14
CA PRO A 376 7.34 4.32 -0.78
C PRO A 376 8.25 5.20 0.08
N LEU A 377 7.62 5.97 0.97
CA LEU A 377 8.28 6.84 1.94
C LEU A 377 8.41 6.13 3.29
N ASP A 378 9.63 6.04 3.80
CA ASP A 378 9.90 5.68 5.20
C ASP A 378 10.21 6.97 5.97
N ILE A 379 9.39 7.29 6.97
CA ILE A 379 9.56 8.52 7.76
C ILE A 379 9.34 8.27 9.25
N GLN A 380 10.21 8.84 10.07
CA GLN A 380 10.16 8.70 11.50
C GLN A 380 10.32 10.07 12.18
N LEU A 381 9.31 10.46 12.95
CA LEU A 381 9.32 11.59 13.88
C LEU A 381 9.03 11.06 15.28
N THR A 382 9.97 11.26 16.19
CA THR A 382 9.91 10.83 17.60
C THR A 382 10.16 12.00 18.53
N LYS A 383 9.93 11.83 19.83
CA LYS A 383 10.26 12.89 20.81
C LYS A 383 11.73 13.34 20.75
N ASP A 384 12.63 12.40 20.42
CA ASP A 384 14.05 12.68 20.27
C ASP A 384 14.42 13.30 18.92
N LYS A 385 13.51 13.27 17.94
CA LYS A 385 13.67 13.80 16.58
C LYS A 385 12.32 14.33 16.08
N HIS A 386 11.87 15.43 16.67
CA HIS A 386 10.56 16.00 16.35
C HIS A 386 10.60 17.04 15.21
N LEU A 387 11.80 17.53 14.84
CA LEU A 387 12.02 18.42 13.71
C LEU A 387 12.85 17.71 12.64
N LEU A 388 12.31 17.55 11.45
CA LEU A 388 12.98 16.94 10.29
C LEU A 388 13.21 17.99 9.21
N ILE A 389 14.48 18.22 8.85
CA ILE A 389 14.88 19.16 7.81
C ILE A 389 15.29 18.37 6.58
N ILE A 390 14.49 18.41 5.53
CA ILE A 390 14.71 17.67 4.29
C ILE A 390 15.43 18.55 3.27
N SER A 391 16.52 18.05 2.72
CA SER A 391 17.28 18.70 1.67
C SER A 391 17.56 17.76 0.49
N GLY A 392 17.96 18.30 -0.65
CA GLY A 392 18.20 17.55 -1.87
C GLY A 392 17.74 18.30 -3.12
N PRO A 393 17.82 17.68 -4.32
CA PRO A 393 17.42 18.32 -5.57
C PRO A 393 15.91 18.61 -5.61
N ASN A 394 15.48 19.63 -6.37
CA ASN A 394 14.07 20.01 -6.48
C ASN A 394 13.22 18.88 -7.08
N ALA A 395 13.71 18.23 -8.11
CA ALA A 395 13.07 17.06 -8.72
C ALA A 395 13.12 15.77 -7.84
N GLY A 396 13.72 15.83 -6.65
CA GLY A 396 13.91 14.67 -5.77
C GLY A 396 12.67 14.21 -5.01
N GLY A 397 11.53 14.93 -5.10
CA GLY A 397 10.27 14.55 -4.44
C GLY A 397 10.08 15.14 -3.03
N LYS A 398 10.80 16.21 -2.66
CA LYS A 398 10.69 16.90 -1.35
C LYS A 398 9.25 17.33 -1.04
N SER A 399 8.62 18.08 -1.96
CA SER A 399 7.25 18.58 -1.80
C SER A 399 6.21 17.44 -1.77
N VAL A 400 6.45 16.35 -2.52
CA VAL A 400 5.61 15.15 -2.48
C VAL A 400 5.71 14.47 -1.11
N CYS A 401 6.91 14.40 -0.52
CA CYS A 401 7.10 13.87 0.83
C CYS A 401 6.28 14.66 1.86
N LEU A 402 6.36 16.00 1.83
CA LEU A 402 5.56 16.88 2.70
C LEU A 402 4.06 16.69 2.52
N LYS A 403 3.59 16.70 1.26
CA LYS A 403 2.17 16.47 0.96
C LYS A 403 1.72 15.09 1.41
N THR A 404 2.57 14.07 1.27
CA THR A 404 2.27 12.73 1.76
C THR A 404 2.06 12.72 3.28
N VAL A 405 2.97 13.35 4.03
CA VAL A 405 2.83 13.45 5.50
C VAL A 405 1.56 14.19 5.90
N GLY A 406 1.29 15.34 5.28
CA GLY A 406 0.09 16.13 5.56
C GLY A 406 -1.21 15.39 5.23
N LEU A 407 -1.26 14.80 4.05
CA LEU A 407 -2.44 14.09 3.56
C LEU A 407 -2.74 12.85 4.42
N LEU A 408 -1.76 11.99 4.67
CA LEU A 408 -1.98 10.75 5.41
C LEU A 408 -2.33 11.02 6.87
N GLN A 409 -1.67 11.98 7.54
CA GLN A 409 -1.99 12.34 8.90
C GLN A 409 -3.41 12.92 9.01
N TYR A 410 -3.80 13.75 8.05
CA TYR A 410 -5.14 14.33 8.01
C TYR A 410 -6.21 13.27 7.70
N MET A 411 -5.97 12.39 6.73
CA MET A 411 -6.83 11.24 6.42
C MET A 411 -7.11 10.40 7.67
N LEU A 412 -6.05 10.03 8.39
CA LEU A 412 -6.17 9.21 9.59
C LEU A 412 -7.04 9.88 10.67
N GLN A 413 -6.80 11.16 10.94
CA GLN A 413 -7.57 11.90 11.96
C GLN A 413 -8.98 12.28 11.49
N CYS A 414 -9.29 12.14 10.20
CA CYS A 414 -10.65 12.13 9.66
C CYS A 414 -11.28 10.72 9.68
N GLY A 415 -10.62 9.72 10.25
CA GLY A 415 -11.12 8.35 10.36
C GLY A 415 -11.05 7.58 9.03
N LEU A 416 -10.01 7.80 8.24
CA LEU A 416 -9.71 7.03 7.02
C LEU A 416 -8.44 6.21 7.21
N SER A 417 -8.44 4.98 6.72
CA SER A 417 -7.24 4.14 6.64
C SER A 417 -6.19 4.77 5.72
N ILE A 418 -4.92 4.57 6.02
CA ILE A 418 -3.82 5.16 5.26
C ILE A 418 -2.92 4.10 4.60
N PRO A 419 -2.38 4.36 3.40
CA PRO A 419 -1.51 3.43 2.69
C PRO A 419 -0.09 3.40 3.28
N VAL A 420 0.06 2.66 4.37
CA VAL A 420 1.32 2.43 5.09
C VAL A 420 1.53 0.94 5.36
N GLY A 421 2.74 0.52 5.71
CA GLY A 421 3.03 -0.86 6.09
C GLY A 421 2.43 -1.25 7.45
N ASP A 422 2.22 -2.53 7.66
CA ASP A 422 1.56 -3.15 8.82
C ASP A 422 2.20 -2.86 10.19
N ARG A 423 3.47 -2.42 10.21
CA ARG A 423 4.20 -2.07 11.43
C ARG A 423 4.25 -0.59 11.73
N SER A 424 3.53 0.20 10.95
CA SER A 424 3.49 1.65 11.13
C SER A 424 2.69 2.02 12.37
N THR A 425 3.18 3.01 13.11
CA THR A 425 2.51 3.60 14.27
C THR A 425 2.41 5.11 14.12
N THR A 426 1.41 5.70 14.73
CA THR A 426 1.19 7.13 14.62
C THR A 426 0.49 7.68 15.87
N GLY A 427 0.67 8.97 16.12
CA GLY A 427 0.01 9.68 17.21
C GLY A 427 -0.92 10.76 16.70
N ILE A 428 -1.69 11.32 17.62
CA ILE A 428 -2.64 12.40 17.36
C ILE A 428 -1.98 13.78 17.52
N PHE A 429 -2.17 14.63 16.52
CA PHE A 429 -1.84 16.04 16.58
C PHE A 429 -3.10 16.87 16.81
N THR A 430 -3.00 17.91 17.62
CA THR A 430 -4.12 18.84 17.86
C THR A 430 -4.25 19.85 16.73
N ASP A 431 -3.13 20.19 16.12
CA ASP A 431 -3.05 21.18 15.07
C ASP A 431 -2.16 20.68 13.94
N ILE A 432 -2.60 20.89 12.69
CA ILE A 432 -1.77 20.68 11.49
C ILE A 432 -1.74 21.99 10.72
N MET A 433 -0.53 22.50 10.48
CA MET A 433 -0.30 23.76 9.79
C MET A 433 0.63 23.53 8.62
N ILE A 434 0.26 24.04 7.44
CA ILE A 434 1.06 23.89 6.24
C ILE A 434 1.38 25.22 5.59
N ASP A 435 2.56 25.29 4.98
CA ASP A 435 2.97 26.34 4.05
C ASP A 435 3.58 25.65 2.84
N ILE A 436 2.73 25.30 1.88
CA ILE A 436 3.06 24.52 0.70
C ILE A 436 2.47 25.17 -0.54
N GLY A 437 3.29 25.33 -1.58
CA GLY A 437 2.90 25.93 -2.88
C GLY A 437 2.89 27.46 -2.88
N ASP A 438 3.05 28.04 -4.07
CA ASP A 438 3.08 29.47 -4.28
C ASP A 438 1.66 30.04 -4.20
N GLU A 439 1.43 30.98 -3.30
CA GLU A 439 0.21 31.76 -3.23
C GLU A 439 0.29 32.96 -4.21
N GLN A 440 0.30 32.68 -5.50
CA GLN A 440 0.11 33.71 -6.53
C GLN A 440 -1.40 33.93 -6.73
N SER A 441 -2.06 34.58 -5.77
CA SER A 441 -3.41 35.08 -6.03
C SER A 441 -3.32 36.51 -6.53
N ILE A 442 -3.84 36.73 -7.72
CA ILE A 442 -3.97 38.07 -8.35
C ILE A 442 -4.83 39.00 -7.45
N GLU A 443 -5.61 38.44 -6.53
CA GLU A 443 -6.50 39.17 -5.62
C GLU A 443 -5.82 39.76 -4.38
N ASN A 444 -4.64 39.23 -3.99
CA ASN A 444 -3.86 39.75 -2.88
C ASN A 444 -2.53 40.28 -3.41
N ASP A 445 -2.33 41.60 -3.38
CA ASP A 445 -1.11 42.32 -3.74
C ASP A 445 0.14 41.99 -2.88
N LEU A 446 0.10 40.88 -2.14
CA LEU A 446 1.17 40.42 -1.26
C LEU A 446 2.18 39.59 -2.09
N SER A 447 3.44 40.01 -2.05
CA SER A 447 4.57 39.18 -2.53
C SER A 447 4.52 37.80 -1.88
N THR A 448 4.88 36.74 -2.62
CA THR A 448 4.99 35.35 -2.14
C THR A 448 5.72 35.25 -0.79
N TYR A 449 6.81 36.01 -0.65
CA TYR A 449 7.57 36.06 0.62
C TYR A 449 6.75 36.63 1.80
N SER A 450 5.94 37.68 1.55
CA SER A 450 5.10 38.26 2.61
C SER A 450 4.03 37.27 3.08
N SER A 451 3.46 36.50 2.17
CA SER A 451 2.50 35.42 2.49
C SER A 451 3.15 34.34 3.34
N HIS A 452 4.36 33.88 3.00
CA HIS A 452 5.12 32.94 3.80
C HIS A 452 5.39 33.48 5.21
N LEU A 453 5.80 34.74 5.34
CA LEU A 453 6.02 35.38 6.64
C LEU A 453 4.73 35.47 7.49
N MET A 454 3.58 35.72 6.86
CA MET A 454 2.29 35.73 7.54
C MET A 454 1.93 34.34 8.05
N ASN A 455 2.16 33.30 7.25
CA ASN A 455 1.95 31.91 7.65
C ASN A 455 2.89 31.55 8.81
N MET A 456 4.17 31.87 8.73
CA MET A 456 5.15 31.64 9.81
C MET A 456 4.77 32.36 11.10
N LYS A 457 4.30 33.60 11.01
CA LYS A 457 3.80 34.37 12.16
C LYS A 457 2.64 33.65 12.85
N MET A 458 1.68 33.13 12.07
CA MET A 458 0.56 32.36 12.62
C MET A 458 1.04 31.05 13.25
N MET A 459 1.91 30.32 12.56
CA MET A 459 2.52 29.07 13.06
C MET A 459 3.28 29.30 14.36
N MET A 460 4.17 30.31 14.43
CA MET A 460 4.90 30.67 15.65
C MET A 460 3.97 30.99 16.82
N ARG A 461 2.86 31.68 16.55
CA ARG A 461 1.91 32.05 17.60
C ARG A 461 1.19 30.83 18.18
N ARG A 462 0.83 29.86 17.33
CA ARG A 462 -0.04 28.72 17.67
C ARG A 462 0.73 27.43 17.99
N ALA A 463 1.98 27.32 17.56
CA ALA A 463 2.78 26.12 17.77
C ALA A 463 2.83 25.68 19.25
N SER A 464 2.66 24.39 19.46
CA SER A 464 2.76 23.68 20.73
C SER A 464 3.45 22.32 20.50
N ASP A 465 3.66 21.58 21.57
CA ASP A 465 4.23 20.22 21.57
C ASP A 465 3.31 19.16 20.93
N ARG A 466 2.09 19.55 20.51
CA ARG A 466 1.13 18.70 19.80
C ARG A 466 0.77 19.22 18.40
N THR A 467 1.56 20.16 17.87
CA THR A 467 1.35 20.79 16.57
C THR A 467 2.28 20.17 15.54
N LEU A 468 1.74 19.74 14.39
CA LEU A 468 2.51 19.33 13.20
C LEU A 468 2.60 20.51 12.22
N ILE A 469 3.82 20.88 11.83
CA ILE A 469 4.11 21.99 10.93
C ILE A 469 4.81 21.42 9.67
N LEU A 470 4.32 21.77 8.51
CA LEU A 470 4.85 21.33 7.22
C LEU A 470 5.15 22.55 6.36
N ILE A 471 6.43 22.80 6.07
CA ILE A 471 6.86 23.98 5.30
C ILE A 471 7.69 23.53 4.10
N ASP A 472 7.30 23.94 2.92
CA ASP A 472 8.05 23.71 1.70
C ASP A 472 8.93 24.92 1.39
N GLU A 473 10.14 24.67 0.87
CA GLU A 473 11.13 25.67 0.48
C GLU A 473 11.36 26.79 1.51
N PHE A 474 11.55 26.39 2.78
CA PHE A 474 11.60 27.30 3.91
C PHE A 474 12.66 28.41 3.76
N GLY A 475 12.20 29.67 3.79
CA GLY A 475 13.02 30.86 3.73
C GLY A 475 13.25 31.42 2.31
N THR A 476 12.70 30.82 1.26
CA THR A 476 12.80 31.29 -0.14
C THR A 476 11.96 32.55 -0.39
N GLY A 477 12.16 33.18 -1.53
CA GLY A 477 11.40 34.35 -1.98
C GLY A 477 11.98 35.72 -1.62
N THR A 478 13.18 35.75 -0.98
CA THR A 478 13.93 36.98 -0.67
C THR A 478 15.44 36.76 -0.84
N GLU A 479 16.22 37.75 -0.52
CA GLU A 479 17.68 37.65 -0.52
C GLU A 479 18.14 36.45 0.38
N PRO A 480 18.98 35.54 -0.15
CA PRO A 480 19.27 34.28 0.48
C PRO A 480 19.83 34.33 1.90
N GLN A 481 20.71 35.33 2.20
CA GLN A 481 21.30 35.43 3.52
C GLN A 481 20.28 35.89 4.57
N ILE A 482 19.44 36.87 4.23
CA ILE A 482 18.40 37.37 5.14
C ILE A 482 17.27 36.33 5.29
N GLY A 483 16.83 35.73 4.17
CA GLY A 483 15.83 34.69 4.19
C GLY A 483 16.24 33.49 5.03
N GLY A 484 17.48 33.02 4.86
CA GLY A 484 18.04 31.95 5.66
C GLY A 484 18.14 32.27 7.16
N ALA A 485 18.56 33.50 7.51
CA ALA A 485 18.67 33.92 8.92
C ALA A 485 17.28 34.04 9.59
N ILE A 486 16.27 34.56 8.89
CA ILE A 486 14.89 34.63 9.39
C ILE A 486 14.34 33.22 9.58
N ALA A 487 14.51 32.35 8.60
CA ALA A 487 14.07 30.98 8.65
C ALA A 487 14.69 30.22 9.85
N GLU A 488 15.99 30.37 10.08
CA GLU A 488 16.65 29.78 11.25
C GLU A 488 16.09 30.33 12.58
N SER A 489 15.81 31.61 12.64
CA SER A 489 15.25 32.23 13.84
C SER A 489 13.84 31.72 14.13
N VAL A 490 13.02 31.54 13.09
CA VAL A 490 11.67 30.94 13.19
C VAL A 490 11.78 29.46 13.60
N LEU A 491 12.67 28.69 12.99
CA LEU A 491 12.92 27.29 13.33
C LEU A 491 13.32 27.13 14.80
N ARG A 492 14.15 28.04 15.32
CA ARG A 492 14.54 28.09 16.74
C ARG A 492 13.32 28.30 17.65
N GLN A 493 12.31 29.05 17.23
CA GLN A 493 11.05 29.20 17.99
C GLN A 493 10.24 27.91 17.99
N PHE A 494 10.14 27.20 16.86
CA PHE A 494 9.48 25.89 16.80
C PHE A 494 10.18 24.86 17.69
N TRP A 495 11.52 24.84 17.66
CA TRP A 495 12.34 24.00 18.52
C TRP A 495 12.12 24.27 20.02
N LYS A 496 12.10 25.54 20.44
CA LYS A 496 11.84 25.95 21.83
C LYS A 496 10.45 25.53 22.32
N LYS A 497 9.46 25.47 21.42
CA LYS A 497 8.10 25.07 21.71
C LYS A 497 7.86 23.56 21.58
N HIS A 498 8.91 22.80 21.28
CA HIS A 498 8.85 21.36 21.02
C HIS A 498 7.80 20.98 19.95
N ALA A 499 7.55 21.88 18.99
CA ALA A 499 6.65 21.60 17.88
C ALA A 499 7.22 20.52 16.96
N TRP A 500 6.35 19.75 16.35
CA TRP A 500 6.72 18.76 15.35
C TRP A 500 6.75 19.42 13.99
N ALA A 501 7.83 19.20 13.23
CA ALA A 501 7.87 19.79 11.89
C ALA A 501 8.60 18.91 10.88
N VAL A 502 8.13 18.95 9.64
CA VAL A 502 8.85 18.50 8.45
C VAL A 502 9.03 19.71 7.53
N ILE A 503 10.26 20.04 7.22
CA ILE A 503 10.61 21.27 6.53
C ILE A 503 11.53 20.92 5.36
N THR A 504 11.27 21.44 4.17
CA THR A 504 12.23 21.36 3.06
C THR A 504 13.01 22.66 2.94
N THR A 505 14.26 22.57 2.59
CA THR A 505 15.10 23.75 2.40
C THR A 505 16.30 23.51 1.49
N HIS A 506 16.81 24.60 0.91
CA HIS A 506 18.07 24.67 0.20
C HIS A 506 19.19 25.32 1.03
N TYR A 507 18.83 25.96 2.15
CA TYR A 507 19.78 26.73 2.96
C TYR A 507 20.67 25.87 3.82
N GLN A 508 21.98 26.15 3.80
CA GLN A 508 22.96 25.39 4.57
C GLN A 508 22.90 25.65 6.09
N ASN A 509 22.64 26.90 6.50
CA ASN A 509 22.51 27.24 7.91
C ASN A 509 21.40 26.40 8.60
N LEU A 510 20.28 26.09 7.89
CA LEU A 510 19.24 25.22 8.44
C LEU A 510 19.69 23.76 8.55
N LYS A 511 20.56 23.29 7.63
CA LYS A 511 21.14 21.95 7.72
C LYS A 511 22.07 21.83 8.93
N HIS A 512 22.89 22.87 9.19
CA HIS A 512 23.77 22.95 10.38
C HIS A 512 22.97 23.08 11.68
N PHE A 513 21.83 23.78 11.64
CA PHE A 513 20.93 23.88 12.79
C PHE A 513 20.54 22.49 13.33
N ALA A 514 20.31 21.51 12.45
CA ALA A 514 19.98 20.17 12.85
C ALA A 514 21.15 19.41 13.52
N GLU A 515 22.37 19.81 13.28
CA GLU A 515 23.54 19.19 13.91
C GLU A 515 23.78 19.76 15.31
N ASP A 516 23.46 21.03 15.52
CA ASP A 516 23.72 21.76 16.76
C ASP A 516 22.60 21.66 17.80
N HIS A 517 21.39 21.27 17.40
CA HIS A 517 20.19 21.26 18.26
C HIS A 517 19.62 19.87 18.46
N PRO A 518 19.61 19.33 19.70
CA PRO A 518 18.99 18.03 19.98
C PRO A 518 17.49 18.09 19.69
N GLY A 519 16.92 16.98 19.22
CA GLY A 519 15.52 16.92 18.81
C GLY A 519 15.29 17.26 17.34
N THR A 520 16.36 17.62 16.61
CA THR A 520 16.33 17.89 15.17
C THR A 520 17.08 16.82 14.40
N ALA A 521 16.66 16.57 13.17
CA ALA A 521 17.30 15.62 12.27
C ALA A 521 17.36 16.17 10.84
N ASN A 522 18.45 15.92 10.14
CA ASN A 522 18.56 16.13 8.71
C ASN A 522 17.99 14.92 7.95
N GLY A 523 17.34 15.18 6.82
CA GLY A 523 16.90 14.20 5.84
C GLY A 523 17.43 14.55 4.45
N ALA A 524 17.91 13.55 3.72
CA ALA A 524 18.37 13.69 2.35
C ALA A 524 17.45 12.95 1.37
N MET A 525 16.98 13.63 0.33
CA MET A 525 16.41 12.95 -0.83
C MET A 525 17.55 12.37 -1.66
N LEU A 526 17.51 11.05 -1.87
CA LEU A 526 18.58 10.34 -2.55
C LEU A 526 18.52 10.56 -4.07
N TYR A 527 19.69 10.63 -4.68
CA TYR A 527 19.89 10.84 -6.12
C TYR A 527 20.93 9.86 -6.65
N ASP A 528 20.63 9.24 -7.77
CA ASP A 528 21.57 8.37 -8.47
C ASP A 528 22.44 9.22 -9.43
N ARG A 529 23.74 9.24 -9.19
CA ARG A 529 24.69 10.00 -10.00
C ARG A 529 25.05 9.32 -11.31
N HIS A 530 25.03 7.98 -11.34
CA HIS A 530 25.39 7.24 -12.56
C HIS A 530 24.30 7.40 -13.62
N GLU A 531 23.06 7.22 -13.20
CA GLU A 531 21.90 7.36 -14.07
C GLU A 531 21.34 8.78 -14.10
N MET A 532 21.94 9.70 -13.31
CA MET A 532 21.53 11.12 -13.21
C MET A 532 20.02 11.27 -12.99
N ARG A 533 19.44 10.42 -12.12
CA ARG A 533 18.00 10.43 -11.79
C ARG A 533 17.71 10.45 -10.29
N PRO A 534 16.60 11.05 -9.87
CA PRO A 534 16.17 11.00 -8.48
C PRO A 534 15.70 9.58 -8.13
N LEU A 535 16.04 9.14 -6.91
CA LEU A 535 15.60 7.85 -6.37
C LEU A 535 14.28 7.97 -5.59
N PHE A 536 13.84 9.19 -5.30
CA PHE A 536 12.63 9.49 -4.51
C PHE A 536 12.60 8.84 -3.12
N GLN A 537 13.75 8.47 -2.58
CA GLN A 537 13.91 7.86 -1.27
C GLN A 537 14.44 8.87 -0.28
N LEU A 538 13.85 8.88 0.94
CA LEU A 538 14.30 9.72 2.05
C LEU A 538 15.28 8.95 2.93
N ALA A 539 16.46 9.52 3.18
CA ALA A 539 17.44 9.02 4.14
C ALA A 539 17.55 9.99 5.33
N ILE A 540 17.04 9.58 6.50
CA ILE A 540 17.09 10.38 7.73
C ILE A 540 18.46 10.24 8.42
N GLY A 541 18.96 11.35 9.01
CA GLY A 541 20.22 11.42 9.77
C GLY A 541 21.35 12.08 9.01
N ARG A 542 21.09 12.74 7.87
CA ARG A 542 22.09 13.45 7.07
C ARG A 542 21.48 14.57 6.24
N PRO A 543 22.24 15.65 5.98
CA PRO A 543 21.86 16.64 4.99
C PRO A 543 22.02 16.09 3.56
N GLY A 544 21.16 16.52 2.64
CA GLY A 544 21.26 16.24 1.21
C GLY A 544 22.03 17.35 0.47
N SER A 545 22.66 16.97 -0.67
CA SER A 545 23.22 17.90 -1.64
C SER A 545 22.14 18.36 -2.62
N SER A 546 22.31 19.56 -3.21
CA SER A 546 21.42 20.09 -4.24
C SER A 546 21.64 19.48 -5.62
N PHE A 547 22.83 18.89 -5.87
CA PHE A 547 23.25 18.34 -7.17
C PHE A 547 23.12 19.34 -8.34
N ALA A 548 23.22 20.64 -8.05
CA ALA A 548 22.99 21.69 -9.05
C ALA A 548 23.94 21.59 -10.23
N ILE A 549 25.23 21.31 -9.99
CA ILE A 549 26.27 21.17 -11.02
C ILE A 549 25.99 19.95 -11.92
N GLU A 550 25.60 18.82 -11.31
CA GLU A 550 25.29 17.59 -12.02
C GLU A 550 24.04 17.76 -12.89
N ILE A 551 23.03 18.45 -12.37
CA ILE A 551 21.81 18.75 -13.10
C ILE A 551 22.09 19.70 -14.25
N ALA A 552 22.89 20.76 -14.05
CA ALA A 552 23.32 21.70 -15.10
C ALA A 552 24.06 20.99 -16.24
N ARG A 553 24.92 20.01 -15.90
CA ARG A 553 25.62 19.19 -16.90
C ARG A 553 24.65 18.30 -17.70
N LYS A 554 23.66 17.70 -17.02
CA LYS A 554 22.61 16.87 -17.67
C LYS A 554 21.73 17.69 -18.61
N THR A 555 21.44 18.93 -18.25
CA THR A 555 20.64 19.85 -19.07
C THR A 555 21.40 20.39 -20.29
N GLY A 556 22.70 20.06 -20.44
CA GLY A 556 23.49 20.43 -21.60
C GLY A 556 24.15 21.81 -21.48
N ILE A 557 24.25 22.40 -20.29
CA ILE A 557 25.00 23.65 -20.09
C ILE A 557 26.48 23.39 -20.42
N PRO A 558 27.14 24.26 -21.21
CA PRO A 558 28.53 24.08 -21.59
C PRO A 558 29.46 23.95 -20.38
N GLU A 559 30.44 23.04 -20.46
CA GLU A 559 31.34 22.73 -19.33
C GLU A 559 32.19 23.96 -18.93
N GLU A 560 32.44 24.91 -19.86
CA GLU A 560 33.12 26.17 -19.55
C GLU A 560 32.31 27.01 -18.53
N VAL A 561 30.98 27.11 -18.73
CA VAL A 561 30.07 27.84 -17.81
C VAL A 561 30.01 27.15 -16.46
N ILE A 562 29.99 25.81 -16.47
CA ILE A 562 29.97 25.01 -15.22
C ILE A 562 31.27 25.21 -14.47
N ARG A 563 32.42 25.25 -15.15
CA ARG A 563 33.72 25.49 -14.54
C ARG A 563 33.82 26.89 -13.95
N ASP A 564 33.38 27.91 -14.69
CA ASP A 564 33.37 29.29 -14.19
C ASP A 564 32.47 29.43 -12.95
N ALA A 565 31.27 28.80 -12.98
CA ALA A 565 30.39 28.77 -11.81
C ALA A 565 31.03 28.06 -10.61
N ALA A 566 31.79 26.99 -10.85
CA ALA A 566 32.51 26.26 -9.83
C ALA A 566 33.65 27.09 -9.23
N GLU A 567 34.37 27.92 -10.03
CA GLU A 567 35.40 28.84 -9.57
C GLU A 567 34.80 30.00 -8.74
N ILE A 568 33.66 30.55 -9.15
CA ILE A 568 32.96 31.62 -8.39
C ILE A 568 32.50 31.13 -7.03
N VAL A 569 31.96 29.90 -6.93
CA VAL A 569 31.48 29.30 -5.65
C VAL A 569 32.65 28.91 -4.74
N GLY A 570 33.83 28.62 -5.29
CA GLY A 570 35.02 28.20 -4.60
C GLY A 570 35.17 26.68 -4.46
N SER A 571 36.42 26.22 -4.60
CA SER A 571 36.77 24.79 -4.60
C SER A 571 36.42 24.10 -3.29
N ASP A 572 36.53 24.78 -2.16
CA ASP A 572 36.29 24.22 -0.83
C ASP A 572 34.83 23.87 -0.58
N TYR A 573 33.91 24.64 -1.17
CA TYR A 573 32.47 24.36 -1.11
C TYR A 573 32.10 23.11 -1.91
N ILE A 574 32.66 22.96 -3.10
CA ILE A 574 32.43 21.84 -3.99
C ILE A 574 33.05 20.55 -3.42
N GLN A 575 34.23 20.63 -2.82
CA GLN A 575 34.88 19.52 -2.16
C GLN A 575 34.12 19.07 -0.91
N SER A 576 33.62 19.99 -0.10
CA SER A 576 32.80 19.69 1.06
C SER A 576 31.48 18.97 0.66
N ASP A 577 30.82 19.43 -0.42
CA ASP A 577 29.61 18.80 -0.92
C ASP A 577 29.91 17.40 -1.49
N LYS A 578 31.01 17.20 -2.23
CA LYS A 578 31.48 15.88 -2.71
C LYS A 578 31.81 14.94 -1.54
N TYR A 579 32.48 15.41 -0.52
CA TYR A 579 32.87 14.59 0.65
C TYR A 579 31.64 14.12 1.43
N LEU A 580 30.66 14.99 1.65
CA LEU A 580 29.37 14.61 2.24
C LEU A 580 28.64 13.56 1.40
N GLN A 581 28.75 13.63 0.09
CA GLN A 581 28.14 12.70 -0.84
C GLN A 581 28.80 11.31 -0.80
N ASP A 582 30.12 11.23 -0.68
CA ASP A 582 30.86 9.95 -0.58
C ASP A 582 30.55 9.21 0.73
N ILE A 583 30.46 9.94 1.85
CA ILE A 583 30.00 9.39 3.12
C ILE A 583 28.57 8.81 3.00
N VAL A 584 27.70 9.46 2.21
CA VAL A 584 26.33 8.97 1.95
C VAL A 584 26.34 7.64 1.20
N ARG A 585 27.23 7.48 0.22
CA ARG A 585 27.36 6.25 -0.59
C ARG A 585 27.83 5.07 0.27
N ASP A 586 28.87 5.28 1.08
CA ASP A 586 29.48 4.21 1.87
C ASP A 586 28.55 3.67 2.94
N LYS A 587 27.79 4.53 3.59
CA LYS A 587 26.81 4.08 4.58
C LYS A 587 25.63 3.33 3.93
N ARG A 588 25.15 3.76 2.75
CA ARG A 588 24.09 3.04 2.02
C ARG A 588 24.56 1.64 1.64
N TYR A 589 25.80 1.53 1.16
CA TYR A 589 26.39 0.21 0.89
C TYR A 589 26.38 -0.66 2.14
N TRP A 590 26.78 -0.11 3.29
CA TRP A 590 26.81 -0.84 4.56
C TRP A 590 25.41 -1.11 5.14
N GLU A 591 24.45 -0.22 4.96
CA GLU A 591 23.05 -0.43 5.37
C GLU A 591 22.38 -1.52 4.53
N ASN A 592 22.53 -1.49 3.21
CA ASN A 592 22.05 -2.56 2.33
C ASN A 592 22.69 -3.90 2.66
N LYS A 593 24.01 -3.90 2.91
CA LYS A 593 24.73 -5.10 3.33
C LYS A 593 24.24 -5.65 4.66
N ARG A 594 23.94 -4.75 5.61
CA ARG A 594 23.38 -5.12 6.92
C ARG A 594 21.95 -5.68 6.79
N GLN A 595 21.10 -5.08 5.94
CA GLN A 595 19.75 -5.61 5.66
C GLN A 595 19.80 -6.97 5.00
N THR A 596 20.70 -7.16 4.03
CA THR A 596 20.89 -8.46 3.38
C THR A 596 21.35 -9.53 4.39
N ILE A 597 22.29 -9.18 5.28
CA ILE A 597 22.73 -10.08 6.35
C ILE A 597 21.57 -10.42 7.28
N HIS A 598 20.81 -9.42 7.70
CA HIS A 598 19.67 -9.64 8.60
C HIS A 598 18.54 -10.47 7.95
N SER A 599 18.29 -10.29 6.66
CA SER A 599 17.32 -11.15 5.93
C SER A 599 17.81 -12.61 5.85
N HIS A 600 19.11 -12.82 5.62
CA HIS A 600 19.70 -14.16 5.62
C HIS A 600 19.73 -14.81 7.01
N GLU A 601 20.01 -14.02 8.08
CA GLU A 601 19.93 -14.50 9.45
C GLU A 601 18.50 -14.99 9.77
N LYS A 602 17.48 -14.21 9.38
CA LYS A 602 16.07 -14.56 9.60
C LYS A 602 15.60 -15.77 8.79
N GLU A 603 16.15 -15.95 7.59
CA GLU A 603 15.90 -17.14 6.77
C GLU A 603 16.57 -18.39 7.38
N LEU A 604 17.79 -18.23 7.91
CA LEU A 604 18.49 -19.31 8.63
C LEU A 604 17.75 -19.71 9.91
N GLU A 605 17.25 -18.75 10.69
CA GLU A 605 16.43 -19.04 11.87
C GLU A 605 15.15 -19.81 11.53
N LYS A 606 14.46 -19.42 10.44
CA LYS A 606 13.29 -20.19 9.97
C LYS A 606 13.65 -21.60 9.58
N ARG A 607 14.76 -21.81 8.86
CA ARG A 607 15.21 -23.15 8.48
C ARG A 607 15.64 -23.99 9.67
N ILE A 608 16.28 -23.39 10.67
CA ILE A 608 16.64 -24.07 11.93
C ILE A 608 15.37 -24.53 12.66
N SER A 609 14.39 -23.63 12.83
CA SER A 609 13.10 -23.98 13.46
C SER A 609 12.36 -25.10 12.70
N GLN A 610 12.45 -25.13 11.38
CA GLN A 610 11.84 -26.14 10.54
C GLN A 610 12.54 -27.50 10.74
N TYR A 611 13.88 -27.53 10.79
CA TYR A 611 14.64 -28.74 11.08
C TYR A 611 14.41 -29.26 12.51
N GLU A 612 14.24 -28.37 13.50
CA GLU A 612 13.91 -28.78 14.88
C GLU A 612 12.55 -29.51 14.94
N LYS A 613 11.53 -29.01 14.20
CA LYS A 613 10.23 -29.67 14.08
C LYS A 613 10.33 -31.03 13.38
N GLU A 614 11.13 -31.14 12.33
CA GLU A 614 11.35 -32.40 11.60
C GLU A 614 12.05 -33.43 12.50
N ILE A 615 13.05 -33.02 13.29
CA ILE A 615 13.75 -33.89 14.24
C ILE A 615 12.77 -34.38 15.30
N ALA A 616 11.96 -33.52 15.90
CA ALA A 616 10.98 -33.90 16.90
C ALA A 616 9.95 -34.90 16.36
N ALA A 617 9.46 -34.69 15.14
CA ALA A 617 8.54 -35.60 14.46
C ALA A 617 9.18 -36.96 14.18
N LEU A 618 10.45 -36.99 13.77
CA LEU A 618 11.20 -38.21 13.54
C LEU A 618 11.47 -38.99 14.86
N GLU A 619 11.79 -38.30 15.94
CA GLU A 619 11.97 -38.91 17.27
C GLU A 619 10.67 -39.52 17.80
N GLN A 620 9.53 -38.86 17.55
CA GLN A 620 8.23 -39.37 17.91
C GLN A 620 7.86 -40.63 17.10
N SER A 621 8.03 -40.60 15.81
CA SER A 621 7.74 -41.78 14.95
C SER A 621 8.66 -42.92 15.27
N ARG A 622 9.93 -42.69 15.61
CA ARG A 622 10.86 -43.73 16.09
C ARG A 622 10.36 -44.38 17.38
N LYS A 623 9.88 -43.62 18.36
CA LYS A 623 9.29 -44.12 19.59
C LYS A 623 8.05 -44.98 19.32
N GLU A 624 7.20 -44.56 18.41
CA GLU A 624 6.01 -45.32 18.01
C GLU A 624 6.37 -46.66 17.34
N ILE A 625 7.35 -46.67 16.44
CA ILE A 625 7.83 -47.88 15.75
C ILE A 625 8.44 -48.86 16.79
N LEU A 626 9.26 -48.34 17.71
CA LEU A 626 9.86 -49.18 18.75
C LEU A 626 8.79 -49.77 19.68
N ASN A 627 7.79 -48.96 20.05
CA ASN A 627 6.69 -49.47 20.89
C ASN A 627 5.84 -50.51 20.15
N ARG A 628 5.54 -50.34 18.88
CA ARG A 628 4.84 -51.35 18.07
C ARG A 628 5.65 -52.64 17.93
N ALA A 629 6.96 -52.52 17.66
CA ALA A 629 7.83 -53.69 17.60
C ALA A 629 7.90 -54.44 18.94
N LYS A 630 7.90 -53.70 20.06
CA LYS A 630 7.91 -54.29 21.39
C LYS A 630 6.59 -55.02 21.71
N THR A 631 5.46 -54.42 21.40
CA THR A 631 4.14 -55.06 21.58
C THR A 631 3.96 -56.29 20.70
N GLN A 632 4.42 -56.24 19.43
CA GLN A 632 4.42 -57.39 18.55
C GLN A 632 5.32 -58.54 19.05
N ALA A 633 6.51 -58.20 19.56
CA ALA A 633 7.40 -59.21 20.17
C ALA A 633 6.77 -59.87 21.42
N GLU A 634 6.12 -59.07 22.29
CA GLU A 634 5.40 -59.57 23.48
C GLU A 634 4.24 -60.46 23.07
N GLU A 635 3.47 -60.12 22.03
CA GLU A 635 2.40 -60.96 21.49
C GLU A 635 2.91 -62.29 20.94
N ILE A 636 3.99 -62.26 20.15
CA ILE A 636 4.61 -63.48 19.60
C ILE A 636 5.11 -64.41 20.73
N ILE A 637 5.77 -63.86 21.75
CA ILE A 637 6.24 -64.60 22.91
C ILE A 637 5.05 -65.20 23.67
N LYS A 638 3.96 -64.44 23.87
CA LYS A 638 2.75 -64.92 24.57
C LYS A 638 2.05 -66.04 23.82
N GLU A 639 1.97 -65.90 22.49
CA GLU A 639 1.38 -66.92 21.64
C GLU A 639 2.26 -68.19 21.57
N SER A 640 3.57 -68.04 21.52
CA SER A 640 4.53 -69.13 21.57
C SER A 640 4.43 -69.90 22.91
N ASN A 641 4.41 -69.22 24.05
CA ASN A 641 4.24 -69.81 25.37
C ASN A 641 2.91 -70.57 25.49
N ARG A 642 1.83 -69.98 24.96
CA ARG A 642 0.49 -70.61 24.93
C ARG A 642 0.49 -71.93 24.12
N ARG A 643 1.17 -71.91 22.96
CA ARG A 643 1.32 -73.12 22.14
C ARG A 643 2.18 -74.20 22.80
N ILE A 644 3.22 -73.79 23.46
CA ILE A 644 4.08 -74.69 24.22
C ILE A 644 3.30 -75.30 25.40
N GLU A 645 2.54 -74.49 26.15
CA GLU A 645 1.71 -75.01 27.27
C GLU A 645 0.60 -75.97 26.78
N ASN A 646 -0.04 -75.66 25.65
CA ASN A 646 -1.01 -76.55 25.04
C ASN A 646 -0.39 -77.80 24.55
N ALA A 647 0.80 -77.82 23.94
CA ALA A 647 1.53 -79.00 23.53
C ALA A 647 1.95 -79.82 24.70
N ILE A 648 2.42 -79.21 25.81
CA ILE A 648 2.74 -79.89 27.04
C ILE A 648 1.47 -80.56 27.70
N ARG A 649 0.32 -79.83 27.61
CA ARG A 649 -0.97 -80.36 28.14
C ARG A 649 -1.47 -81.56 27.31
N GLU A 650 -1.43 -81.47 25.96
CA GLU A 650 -1.80 -82.60 25.11
C GLU A 650 -0.88 -83.81 25.28
N ILE A 651 0.43 -83.54 25.48
CA ILE A 651 1.37 -84.66 25.81
C ILE A 651 1.06 -85.32 27.17
N ARG A 652 0.57 -84.58 28.17
CA ARG A 652 0.17 -85.03 29.47
C ARG A 652 -1.17 -85.77 29.52
N GLU A 653 -2.16 -85.27 28.72
CA GLU A 653 -3.53 -85.83 28.68
C GLU A 653 -3.61 -87.07 27.85
N LYS A 654 -2.79 -87.23 26.87
CA LYS A 654 -2.73 -88.40 26.00
C LYS A 654 -1.55 -89.29 26.46
N GLN A 655 -1.77 -90.21 27.45
CA GLN A 655 -0.80 -91.14 27.89
C GLN A 655 -0.37 -92.03 26.73
N ALA A 656 0.83 -91.76 26.23
CA ALA A 656 1.74 -92.67 25.52
C ALA A 656 1.28 -93.42 24.27
N GLU A 657 1.17 -92.76 23.15
CA GLU A 657 1.46 -93.32 21.82
C GLU A 657 2.61 -92.54 21.20
N LYS A 658 3.70 -93.32 20.89
CA LYS A 658 4.95 -92.74 20.34
C LYS A 658 4.83 -91.99 19.06
N GLU A 659 3.76 -92.26 18.29
CA GLU A 659 3.50 -91.53 16.99
C GLU A 659 2.87 -90.20 17.19
N GLU A 660 1.96 -90.01 18.13
CA GLU A 660 1.32 -88.72 18.38
C GLU A 660 2.29 -87.69 19.04
N THR A 661 3.17 -88.14 19.91
CA THR A 661 4.20 -87.28 20.49
C THR A 661 5.20 -86.85 19.44
N LYS A 662 5.44 -87.65 18.41
CA LYS A 662 6.31 -87.33 17.28
C LYS A 662 5.65 -86.27 16.37
N ARG A 663 4.29 -86.34 16.22
CA ARG A 663 3.50 -85.44 15.43
C ARG A 663 3.46 -84.04 16.07
N ILE A 664 3.21 -83.97 17.37
CA ILE A 664 3.17 -82.69 18.15
C ILE A 664 4.57 -82.01 18.12
N ARG A 665 5.63 -82.81 18.25
CA ARG A 665 7.03 -82.32 18.11
C ARG A 665 7.33 -81.83 16.69
N GLN A 666 6.76 -82.52 15.69
CA GLN A 666 6.94 -82.02 14.29
C GLN A 666 6.17 -80.76 13.97
N GLU A 667 4.95 -80.58 14.59
CA GLU A 667 4.15 -79.38 14.50
C GLU A 667 4.81 -78.17 15.22
N LEU A 668 5.39 -78.42 16.41
CA LEU A 668 6.17 -77.39 17.10
C LEU A 668 7.45 -77.02 16.40
N ALA A 669 8.17 -78.01 15.83
CA ALA A 669 9.36 -77.70 15.01
C ALA A 669 9.02 -77.05 13.70
N ALA A 670 7.85 -77.33 13.10
CA ALA A 670 7.35 -76.58 11.92
C ALA A 670 7.03 -75.18 12.24
N TYR A 671 6.48 -74.88 13.43
CA TYR A 671 6.20 -73.54 13.90
C TYR A 671 7.50 -72.75 14.19
N GLU A 672 8.48 -73.32 14.87
CA GLU A 672 9.78 -72.74 15.07
C GLU A 672 10.53 -72.49 13.75
N ALA A 673 10.43 -73.42 12.79
CA ALA A 673 10.96 -73.26 11.45
C ALA A 673 10.22 -72.11 10.66
N GLY A 674 8.92 -71.89 10.91
CA GLY A 674 8.12 -70.78 10.40
C GLY A 674 8.57 -69.46 10.95
N LEU A 675 8.88 -69.39 12.25
CA LEU A 675 9.42 -68.18 12.89
C LEU A 675 10.83 -67.83 12.38
N THR A 676 11.70 -68.84 12.22
CA THR A 676 13.07 -68.67 11.68
C THR A 676 13.10 -68.40 10.20
N ASN A 677 12.07 -68.82 9.44
CA ASN A 677 11.91 -68.46 8.03
C ASN A 677 11.36 -67.07 7.83
N ALA A 678 10.53 -66.54 8.74
CA ALA A 678 10.13 -65.15 8.75
C ALA A 678 11.36 -64.22 8.92
N GLU A 679 12.33 -64.58 9.77
CA GLU A 679 13.63 -63.86 9.85
C GLU A 679 14.52 -64.00 8.60
N LYS A 680 14.36 -65.07 7.83
CA LYS A 680 15.14 -65.34 6.61
C LYS A 680 14.51 -64.65 5.36
N VAL A 681 13.21 -64.47 5.35
CA VAL A 681 12.51 -63.71 4.29
C VAL A 681 12.89 -62.23 4.33
N ASP A 682 13.14 -61.66 5.51
CA ASP A 682 13.69 -60.30 5.63
C ASP A 682 15.12 -60.15 5.15
N LYS A 683 15.86 -61.26 4.95
CA LYS A 683 17.26 -61.24 4.39
C LYS A 683 17.33 -61.52 2.90
N ALA A 684 16.28 -61.98 2.25
CA ALA A 684 16.30 -62.36 0.81
C ALA A 684 15.75 -61.29 -0.12
N ASP A 685 15.14 -60.22 0.38
CA ASP A 685 14.54 -59.20 -0.48
C ASP A 685 15.48 -58.02 -0.72
N THR A 686 16.68 -58.33 -1.25
CA THR A 686 17.65 -57.34 -1.70
C THR A 686 17.22 -56.64 -3.00
N SER A 687 16.18 -57.09 -3.69
CA SER A 687 15.64 -56.43 -4.87
C SER A 687 14.66 -55.27 -4.50
N ASN A 688 13.98 -55.33 -3.35
CA ASN A 688 13.15 -54.27 -2.83
C ASN A 688 13.94 -53.17 -2.11
N ARG A 689 15.18 -53.42 -1.67
CA ARG A 689 16.06 -52.37 -1.11
C ARG A 689 16.42 -51.27 -2.09
N LYS A 690 16.37 -51.50 -3.39
CA LYS A 690 16.56 -50.43 -4.40
C LYS A 690 15.29 -49.55 -4.59
N LYS A 691 14.09 -50.06 -4.32
CA LYS A 691 12.83 -49.30 -4.32
C LYS A 691 12.58 -48.58 -3.01
N LEU A 692 13.06 -49.09 -1.87
CA LEU A 692 12.98 -48.40 -0.56
C LEU A 692 14.03 -47.31 -0.39
N LYS A 693 15.10 -47.24 -1.18
CA LYS A 693 16.01 -46.08 -1.23
C LYS A 693 15.37 -44.85 -1.85
N SER A 694 14.24 -44.97 -2.53
CA SER A 694 13.43 -43.84 -3.04
C SER A 694 12.37 -43.36 -2.05
N SER A 695 12.15 -44.03 -0.94
CA SER A 695 11.14 -43.67 0.09
C SER A 695 11.74 -43.12 1.39
N GLY A 696 13.00 -42.68 1.40
CA GLY A 696 13.52 -41.78 2.44
C GLY A 696 13.73 -42.35 3.84
N LEU A 697 13.65 -43.66 4.06
CA LEU A 697 13.98 -44.27 5.32
C LEU A 697 15.49 -44.43 5.47
N LEU A 698 16.11 -43.54 6.23
CA LEU A 698 17.53 -43.52 6.55
C LEU A 698 17.85 -44.65 7.55
N SER A 699 19.01 -45.29 7.42
CA SER A 699 19.54 -46.20 8.43
C SER A 699 19.80 -45.46 9.75
N ASP A 700 19.75 -46.13 10.87
CA ASP A 700 19.99 -45.54 12.22
C ASP A 700 21.32 -44.78 12.29
N ASP A 701 22.36 -45.25 11.59
CA ASP A 701 23.68 -44.61 11.49
C ASP A 701 23.65 -43.33 10.64
N ASP A 702 22.86 -43.28 9.58
CA ASP A 702 22.73 -42.10 8.75
C ASP A 702 21.84 -41.03 9.38
N PHE A 703 20.86 -41.47 10.18
CA PHE A 703 20.02 -40.59 11.02
C PHE A 703 20.86 -39.95 12.11
N GLN A 704 21.64 -40.73 12.87
CA GLN A 704 22.51 -40.24 13.95
C GLN A 704 23.52 -39.21 13.39
N LYS A 705 24.15 -39.52 12.27
CA LYS A 705 25.09 -38.62 11.59
C LYS A 705 24.44 -37.31 11.12
N LYS A 706 23.17 -37.37 10.69
CA LYS A 706 22.42 -36.15 10.33
C LYS A 706 22.05 -35.33 11.55
N VAL A 707 21.57 -35.98 12.61
CA VAL A 707 21.21 -35.32 13.88
C VAL A 707 22.44 -34.67 14.51
N ASP A 708 23.58 -35.39 14.57
CA ASP A 708 24.83 -34.87 15.12
C ASP A 708 25.39 -33.70 14.28
N LYS A 709 25.22 -33.74 12.95
CA LYS A 709 25.63 -32.67 12.07
C LYS A 709 24.75 -31.41 12.24
N ILE A 710 23.48 -31.55 12.58
CA ILE A 710 22.56 -30.45 12.87
C ILE A 710 22.85 -29.90 14.28
N LYS A 711 23.01 -30.75 15.29
CA LYS A 711 23.39 -30.35 16.65
C LYS A 711 24.71 -29.59 16.68
N SER A 712 25.74 -30.09 15.99
CA SER A 712 27.05 -29.43 15.92
C SER A 712 27.01 -28.08 15.16
N ARG A 713 26.09 -27.90 14.21
CA ARG A 713 25.84 -26.60 13.55
C ARG A 713 25.13 -25.62 14.48
N LYS A 714 24.16 -26.09 15.29
CA LYS A 714 23.47 -25.28 16.29
C LYS A 714 24.43 -24.81 17.38
N GLU A 715 25.24 -25.70 17.92
CA GLU A 715 26.25 -25.38 18.94
C GLU A 715 27.28 -24.36 18.43
N ARG A 716 27.77 -24.50 17.19
CA ARG A 716 28.67 -23.51 16.58
C ARG A 716 28.00 -22.16 16.37
N HIS A 717 26.72 -22.15 16.03
CA HIS A 717 25.95 -20.90 15.89
C HIS A 717 25.75 -20.22 17.23
N GLU A 718 25.38 -20.98 18.28
CA GLU A 718 25.24 -20.46 19.64
C GLU A 718 26.58 -19.97 20.22
N GLN A 719 27.67 -20.67 19.95
CA GLN A 719 29.00 -20.24 20.33
C GLN A 719 29.41 -18.95 19.62
N HIS A 720 29.10 -18.81 18.34
CA HIS A 720 29.38 -17.59 17.58
C HIS A 720 28.56 -16.40 18.07
N LEU A 721 27.30 -16.60 18.44
CA LEU A 721 26.46 -15.58 19.07
C LEU A 721 26.98 -15.17 20.44
N LYS A 722 27.42 -16.12 21.28
CA LYS A 722 28.03 -15.84 22.59
C LYS A 722 29.39 -15.12 22.46
N GLU A 723 30.22 -15.49 21.49
CA GLU A 723 31.47 -14.79 21.21
C GLU A 723 31.22 -13.37 20.70
N LYS A 724 30.17 -13.16 19.87
CA LYS A 724 29.80 -11.83 19.35
C LYS A 724 29.27 -10.91 20.46
N ALA A 725 28.44 -11.46 21.35
CA ALA A 725 27.95 -10.76 22.55
C ALA A 725 29.08 -10.44 23.53
N GLY A 726 30.01 -11.37 23.75
CA GLY A 726 31.20 -11.16 24.59
C GLY A 726 32.14 -10.09 24.01
N LYS A 727 32.34 -10.07 22.69
CA LYS A 727 33.14 -9.02 22.03
C LYS A 727 32.47 -7.64 22.10
N GLN A 728 31.13 -7.58 22.02
CA GLN A 728 30.38 -6.31 22.18
C GLN A 728 30.42 -5.80 23.64
N GLN A 729 30.32 -6.69 24.63
CA GLN A 729 30.48 -6.30 26.03
C GLN A 729 31.90 -5.87 26.37
N ALA A 730 32.91 -6.57 25.87
CA ALA A 730 34.30 -6.21 26.05
C ALA A 730 34.66 -4.86 25.38
N ALA A 731 34.07 -4.59 24.20
CA ALA A 731 34.21 -3.32 23.52
C ALA A 731 33.53 -2.17 24.28
N ALA A 732 32.35 -2.42 24.86
CA ALA A 732 31.66 -1.43 25.69
C ALA A 732 32.37 -1.15 27.04
N GLU A 733 32.97 -2.18 27.65
CA GLU A 733 33.81 -2.00 28.87
C GLU A 733 35.15 -1.32 28.56
N ALA A 734 35.77 -1.65 27.42
CA ALA A 734 36.97 -0.95 26.95
C ALA A 734 36.69 0.52 26.67
N LEU A 735 35.52 0.85 26.10
CA LEU A 735 35.11 2.26 25.90
C LEU A 735 34.86 2.98 27.22
N LYS A 736 34.22 2.33 28.21
CA LYS A 736 34.04 2.89 29.56
C LYS A 736 35.33 3.10 30.30
N ASN A 737 36.32 2.21 30.14
CA ASN A 737 37.64 2.35 30.75
C ASN A 737 38.52 3.36 30.05
N ALA A 738 38.36 3.53 28.71
CA ALA A 738 39.02 4.59 27.95
C ALA A 738 38.53 5.98 28.36
N VAL A 739 37.22 6.15 28.59
CA VAL A 739 36.63 7.43 29.06
C VAL A 739 37.06 7.77 30.49
N ARG A 740 37.37 6.78 31.36
CA ARG A 740 37.89 7.03 32.72
C ARG A 740 39.38 7.41 32.78
N LYS A 741 40.18 7.09 31.75
CA LYS A 741 41.61 7.47 31.66
C LYS A 741 41.86 8.83 31.03
N GLN A 742 40.89 9.50 30.45
CA GLN A 742 41.03 10.79 29.76
C GLN A 742 40.83 12.04 30.62
N GLN A 743 40.87 11.94 31.94
CA GLN A 743 40.84 13.10 32.84
C GLN A 743 42.24 13.54 33.33
N GLY A 744 43.26 13.46 32.49
CA GLY A 744 44.59 13.99 32.75
C GLY A 744 44.97 15.05 31.71
N GLY A 745 44.67 16.30 31.97
CA GLY A 745 44.97 17.42 31.10
C GLY A 745 46.50 17.75 31.12
N GLY A 746 47.21 17.36 30.03
CA GLY A 746 48.56 17.85 29.72
C GLY A 746 48.48 19.09 28.81
N VAL A 747 49.41 20.07 29.03
CA VAL A 747 49.53 21.24 28.16
C VAL A 747 50.08 20.78 26.80
N ILE A 748 49.37 21.08 25.73
CA ILE A 748 49.80 20.73 24.36
C ILE A 748 50.97 21.60 23.93
N MET A 749 52.08 20.98 23.46
CA MET A 749 53.29 21.66 22.99
C MET A 749 53.55 21.41 21.49
N ALA A 750 54.43 22.24 20.90
CA ALA A 750 54.86 22.01 19.53
C ALA A 750 55.61 20.67 19.42
N GLY A 751 55.26 19.84 18.43
CA GLY A 751 55.78 18.49 18.28
C GLY A 751 54.82 17.39 18.77
N ASP A 752 53.80 17.71 19.58
CA ASP A 752 52.87 16.74 20.11
C ASP A 752 51.91 16.20 19.02
N SER A 753 51.53 14.93 19.19
CA SER A 753 50.48 14.32 18.41
C SER A 753 49.12 14.66 19.03
N VAL A 754 48.28 15.30 18.27
CA VAL A 754 46.96 15.77 18.71
C VAL A 754 45.86 15.35 17.75
N ARG A 755 44.67 15.23 18.26
CA ARG A 755 43.46 15.09 17.43
C ARG A 755 42.47 16.19 17.77
N ILE A 756 41.59 16.47 16.82
CA ILE A 756 40.50 17.40 17.05
C ILE A 756 39.43 16.67 17.88
N LYS A 757 38.92 17.29 18.93
CA LYS A 757 37.84 16.74 19.77
C LYS A 757 36.64 16.32 18.91
N GLY A 758 36.31 15.04 18.96
CA GLY A 758 35.21 14.47 18.18
C GLY A 758 35.57 13.94 16.78
N LEU A 759 36.85 14.04 16.36
CA LEU A 759 37.33 13.46 15.11
C LEU A 759 38.42 12.40 15.38
N THR A 760 38.56 11.42 14.51
CA THR A 760 39.54 10.32 14.63
C THR A 760 40.89 10.63 14.00
N SER A 761 40.99 11.72 13.21
CA SER A 761 42.22 12.07 12.50
C SER A 761 43.29 12.62 13.47
N VAL A 762 44.48 11.98 13.50
CA VAL A 762 45.63 12.40 14.29
C VAL A 762 46.52 13.31 13.46
N GLY A 763 46.86 14.47 14.01
CA GLY A 763 47.78 15.42 13.40
C GLY A 763 48.96 15.75 14.34
N LYS A 764 50.00 16.37 13.80
CA LYS A 764 51.17 16.81 14.56
C LYS A 764 51.20 18.32 14.69
N VAL A 765 51.38 18.84 15.90
CA VAL A 765 51.45 20.28 16.14
C VAL A 765 52.76 20.83 15.61
N GLU A 766 52.74 21.75 14.66
CA GLU A 766 53.92 22.41 14.07
C GLU A 766 54.34 23.64 14.89
N SER A 767 53.37 24.47 15.25
CA SER A 767 53.66 25.68 16.08
C SER A 767 52.42 26.09 16.87
N ILE A 768 52.65 26.78 17.98
CA ILE A 768 51.60 27.36 18.82
C ILE A 768 51.83 28.86 18.95
N GLU A 769 50.85 29.66 18.55
CA GLU A 769 50.86 31.13 18.65
C GLU A 769 49.71 31.59 19.55
N GLY A 770 50.00 31.78 20.85
CA GLY A 770 49.01 32.19 21.84
C GLY A 770 47.92 31.13 22.09
N LYS A 771 46.69 31.39 21.69
CA LYS A 771 45.53 30.46 21.81
C LYS A 771 45.24 29.61 20.55
N GLN A 772 46.07 29.76 19.50
CA GLN A 772 45.93 29.01 18.27
C GLN A 772 47.16 28.11 18.05
N ALA A 773 46.90 26.92 17.52
CA ALA A 773 47.92 25.95 17.12
C ALA A 773 47.80 25.69 15.61
N THR A 774 48.95 25.59 14.92
CA THR A 774 49.07 25.11 13.57
C THR A 774 49.37 23.63 13.64
N VAL A 775 48.46 22.80 13.13
CA VAL A 775 48.55 21.34 13.17
C VAL A 775 48.56 20.78 11.74
N ILE A 776 49.40 19.78 11.50
CA ILE A 776 49.47 19.09 10.19
C ILE A 776 48.69 17.78 10.32
N PHE A 777 47.57 17.68 9.57
CA PHE A 777 46.78 16.46 9.43
C PHE A 777 46.95 15.91 8.01
N GLY A 778 47.53 14.71 7.85
CA GLY A 778 47.67 14.04 6.56
C GLY A 778 48.33 14.89 5.46
N GLY A 779 49.24 15.80 5.85
CA GLY A 779 49.95 16.67 4.92
C GLY A 779 49.36 18.10 4.75
N MET A 780 48.22 18.38 5.34
CA MET A 780 47.59 19.72 5.33
C MET A 780 47.87 20.49 6.64
N ARG A 781 48.28 21.76 6.48
CA ARG A 781 48.47 22.68 7.61
C ARG A 781 47.16 23.38 7.94
N THR A 782 46.70 23.20 9.17
CA THR A 782 45.43 23.79 9.66
C THR A 782 45.65 24.61 10.91
N LYS A 783 45.27 25.87 10.95
CA LYS A 783 45.29 26.72 12.14
C LYS A 783 43.97 26.57 12.91
N MET A 784 44.05 26.21 14.20
CA MET A 784 42.85 26.05 15.02
C MET A 784 43.14 26.37 16.49
N ALA A 785 42.09 26.60 17.27
CA ALA A 785 42.20 26.89 18.69
C ALA A 785 42.68 25.65 19.47
N VAL A 786 43.69 25.84 20.36
CA VAL A 786 44.24 24.78 21.23
C VAL A 786 43.16 24.09 22.09
N SER A 787 42.08 24.77 22.44
CA SER A 787 40.96 24.24 23.21
C SER A 787 40.16 23.15 22.46
N ARG A 788 40.27 23.06 21.12
CA ARG A 788 39.66 22.05 20.28
C ARG A 788 40.52 20.81 20.02
N LEU A 789 41.75 20.84 20.54
CA LEU A 789 42.72 19.76 20.42
C LEU A 789 42.74 18.91 21.69
N GLU A 790 43.04 17.65 21.57
CA GLU A 790 43.35 16.72 22.65
C GLU A 790 44.63 15.96 22.34
N HIS A 791 45.45 15.71 23.36
CA HIS A 791 46.71 14.98 23.25
C HIS A 791 46.47 13.50 22.98
N VAL A 792 47.23 12.91 22.06
CA VAL A 792 47.13 11.49 21.71
C VAL A 792 48.44 10.81 22.01
N ASP A 793 48.42 9.82 22.93
CA ASP A 793 49.60 9.06 23.30
C ASP A 793 50.09 8.11 22.20
N ALA A 794 51.42 7.88 22.14
CA ALA A 794 52.05 7.02 21.13
C ALA A 794 51.50 5.57 21.10
N ALA A 795 51.02 5.08 22.24
CA ALA A 795 50.38 3.75 22.34
C ALA A 795 49.05 3.69 21.59
N THR A 796 48.28 4.78 21.54
CA THR A 796 47.02 4.90 20.82
C THR A 796 47.26 4.96 19.32
N ILE A 797 48.32 5.61 18.87
CA ILE A 797 48.71 5.69 17.45
C ILE A 797 49.14 4.32 16.93
N GLN A 798 49.88 3.54 17.71
CA GLN A 798 50.24 2.16 17.32
C GLN A 798 49.05 1.21 17.30
N SER A 799 48.12 1.34 18.22
CA SER A 799 46.91 0.51 18.24
C SER A 799 45.95 0.84 17.08
N GLU A 800 45.86 2.11 16.69
CA GLU A 800 45.06 2.50 15.51
C GLU A 800 45.70 2.11 14.20
N GLN A 801 47.04 2.22 14.08
CA GLN A 801 47.76 1.71 12.90
C GLN A 801 47.73 0.19 12.79
N GLN A 802 47.78 -0.55 13.91
CA GLN A 802 47.58 -2.02 13.90
C GLN A 802 46.14 -2.40 13.60
N GLN A 803 45.16 -1.63 14.05
CA GLN A 803 43.75 -1.84 13.65
C GLN A 803 43.52 -1.53 12.17
N PHE A 804 44.14 -0.50 11.60
CA PHE A 804 44.10 -0.20 10.17
C PHE A 804 44.75 -1.28 9.33
N GLN A 805 45.79 -1.96 9.82
CA GLN A 805 46.42 -3.11 9.13
C GLN A 805 45.65 -4.42 9.34
N ALA A 806 44.86 -4.56 10.41
CA ALA A 806 44.05 -5.75 10.66
C ALA A 806 42.67 -5.78 9.93
N TYR A 807 42.26 -4.62 9.42
CA TYR A 807 41.00 -4.52 8.62
C TYR A 807 41.18 -4.84 7.14
N ASN A 808 42.41 -5.14 6.70
CA ASN A 808 42.66 -5.60 5.34
C ASN A 808 42.32 -7.09 5.21
N TYR A 809 41.22 -7.34 4.53
CA TYR A 809 40.77 -8.57 3.89
C TYR A 809 40.22 -9.68 4.77
N SER A 810 38.89 -9.83 4.69
CA SER A 810 38.26 -11.10 5.06
C SER A 810 38.73 -12.24 4.14
N ARG A 811 38.72 -13.47 4.66
CA ARG A 811 39.20 -14.65 3.94
C ARG A 811 38.48 -14.86 2.59
N GLU A 812 37.20 -14.48 2.51
CA GLU A 812 36.40 -14.50 1.28
C GLU A 812 36.84 -13.45 0.25
N THR A 813 37.28 -12.29 0.69
CA THR A 813 37.80 -11.24 -0.18
C THR A 813 39.17 -11.61 -0.71
N ARG A 814 39.99 -12.32 0.07
CA ARG A 814 41.25 -12.90 -0.41
C ARG A 814 41.01 -14.01 -1.42
N GLU A 815 40.10 -14.93 -1.18
CA GLU A 815 39.76 -16.00 -2.12
C GLU A 815 39.17 -15.45 -3.43
N THR A 816 38.45 -14.34 -3.38
CA THR A 816 37.90 -13.68 -4.57
C THR A 816 39.00 -12.94 -5.33
N ILE A 817 39.89 -12.23 -4.65
CA ILE A 817 41.06 -11.57 -5.25
C ILE A 817 42.02 -12.61 -5.84
N ASP A 818 42.27 -13.72 -5.16
CA ASP A 818 43.15 -14.80 -5.65
C ASP A 818 42.54 -15.53 -6.86
N LYS A 819 41.19 -15.67 -6.92
CA LYS A 819 40.48 -16.16 -8.10
C LYS A 819 40.61 -15.20 -9.29
N HIS A 820 40.39 -13.90 -9.08
CA HIS A 820 40.57 -12.89 -10.11
C HIS A 820 42.03 -12.82 -10.56
N ARG A 821 42.99 -12.92 -9.64
CA ARG A 821 44.42 -12.93 -9.95
C ARG A 821 44.86 -14.13 -10.81
N ASN A 822 44.28 -15.29 -10.57
CA ASN A 822 44.59 -16.52 -11.34
C ASN A 822 43.87 -16.57 -12.70
N GLN A 823 42.80 -15.77 -12.90
CA GLN A 823 42.03 -15.72 -14.15
C GLN A 823 42.32 -14.46 -14.97
N PHE A 824 43.02 -13.46 -14.42
CA PHE A 824 43.31 -12.21 -15.10
C PHE A 824 44.25 -12.44 -16.25
N ARG A 825 43.86 -12.02 -17.45
CA ARG A 825 44.71 -12.03 -18.67
C ARG A 825 45.25 -10.62 -18.88
N GLN A 826 46.57 -10.51 -19.15
CA GLN A 826 47.21 -9.24 -19.39
C GLN A 826 46.94 -8.64 -20.79
N GLU A 827 46.09 -9.28 -21.57
CA GLU A 827 45.69 -8.82 -22.90
C GLU A 827 44.15 -8.79 -23.04
N LEU A 828 43.61 -7.65 -23.56
CA LEU A 828 42.22 -7.46 -23.92
C LEU A 828 42.12 -7.22 -25.44
N ASP A 829 41.26 -7.98 -26.11
CA ASP A 829 40.99 -7.83 -27.55
C ASP A 829 39.63 -7.17 -27.78
N VAL A 830 39.64 -5.94 -28.25
CA VAL A 830 38.45 -5.12 -28.57
C VAL A 830 38.28 -4.88 -30.07
N ARG A 831 38.94 -5.67 -30.90
CA ARG A 831 38.86 -5.54 -32.37
C ARG A 831 37.48 -5.94 -32.87
N GLY A 832 36.88 -5.11 -33.74
CA GLY A 832 35.56 -5.37 -34.28
C GLY A 832 34.37 -4.95 -33.38
N MET A 833 34.63 -4.46 -32.17
CA MET A 833 33.59 -3.93 -31.26
C MET A 833 33.22 -2.49 -31.64
N ARG A 834 32.01 -2.10 -31.25
CA ARG A 834 31.57 -0.71 -31.35
C ARG A 834 32.32 0.15 -30.32
N ALA A 835 32.47 1.43 -30.59
CA ALA A 835 33.30 2.34 -29.80
C ALA A 835 32.88 2.36 -28.30
N ASP A 836 31.61 2.39 -28.03
CA ASP A 836 31.06 2.43 -26.65
C ASP A 836 31.26 1.10 -25.92
N GLU A 837 31.05 -0.02 -26.60
CA GLU A 837 31.29 -1.36 -26.05
C GLU A 837 32.75 -1.60 -25.73
N ALA A 838 33.63 -1.20 -26.68
CA ALA A 838 35.09 -1.31 -26.52
C ALA A 838 35.58 -0.48 -25.33
N LEU A 839 35.08 0.76 -25.19
CA LEU A 839 35.46 1.62 -24.09
C LEU A 839 35.04 1.08 -22.72
N ASN A 840 33.80 0.55 -22.59
CA ASN A 840 33.32 -0.08 -21.38
C ASN A 840 34.14 -1.31 -20.97
N GLN A 841 34.51 -2.14 -21.95
CA GLN A 841 35.37 -3.30 -21.66
C GLN A 841 36.79 -2.88 -21.25
N VAL A 842 37.34 -1.85 -21.88
CA VAL A 842 38.64 -1.31 -21.49
C VAL A 842 38.59 -0.73 -20.08
N GLN A 843 37.51 -0.06 -19.69
CA GLN A 843 37.34 0.46 -18.34
C GLN A 843 37.37 -0.64 -17.29
N HIS A 844 36.55 -1.68 -17.46
CA HIS A 844 36.54 -2.83 -16.54
C HIS A 844 37.89 -3.55 -16.49
N PHE A 845 38.54 -3.70 -17.64
CA PHE A 845 39.85 -4.38 -17.74
C PHE A 845 40.96 -3.61 -17.03
N ILE A 846 41.00 -2.27 -17.15
CA ILE A 846 41.95 -1.44 -16.42
C ILE A 846 41.69 -1.43 -14.94
N ASP A 847 40.42 -1.38 -14.50
CA ASP A 847 40.04 -1.49 -13.09
C ASP A 847 40.46 -2.84 -12.49
N ASP A 848 40.24 -3.93 -13.21
CA ASP A 848 40.69 -5.27 -12.81
C ASP A 848 42.22 -5.35 -12.75
N ALA A 849 42.93 -4.76 -13.73
CA ALA A 849 44.38 -4.72 -13.77
C ALA A 849 44.98 -3.97 -12.57
N ILE A 850 44.42 -2.85 -12.20
CA ILE A 850 44.81 -2.07 -11.01
C ILE A 850 44.51 -2.86 -9.74
N LEU A 851 43.36 -3.54 -9.66
CA LEU A 851 42.94 -4.32 -8.48
C LEU A 851 43.85 -5.54 -8.26
N VAL A 852 44.33 -6.18 -9.35
CA VAL A 852 45.25 -7.32 -9.34
C VAL A 852 46.70 -6.88 -9.14
N GLY A 853 47.01 -5.58 -9.33
CA GLY A 853 48.36 -5.02 -9.23
C GLY A 853 49.23 -5.40 -10.41
N ALA A 854 48.64 -5.48 -11.62
CA ALA A 854 49.41 -5.73 -12.84
C ALA A 854 50.27 -4.48 -13.18
N SER A 855 51.53 -4.66 -13.44
CA SER A 855 52.44 -3.56 -13.79
C SER A 855 52.34 -3.10 -15.26
N GLN A 856 51.79 -3.97 -16.12
CA GLN A 856 51.64 -3.70 -17.55
C GLN A 856 50.51 -4.55 -18.15
N VAL A 857 49.71 -3.96 -19.05
CA VAL A 857 48.65 -4.66 -19.79
C VAL A 857 48.63 -4.21 -21.26
N ARG A 858 47.98 -5.03 -22.13
CA ARG A 858 47.91 -4.81 -23.58
C ARG A 858 46.46 -4.74 -24.03
N ILE A 859 46.13 -3.74 -24.88
CA ILE A 859 44.82 -3.58 -25.46
C ILE A 859 44.92 -3.64 -26.97
N LEU A 860 44.30 -4.68 -27.57
CA LEU A 860 44.31 -4.91 -29.01
C LEU A 860 43.08 -4.28 -29.63
N HIS A 861 43.24 -3.13 -30.31
CA HIS A 861 42.16 -2.38 -30.94
C HIS A 861 42.23 -2.39 -32.50
N GLY A 862 43.32 -2.93 -33.04
CA GLY A 862 43.52 -3.00 -34.50
C GLY A 862 44.01 -1.70 -35.13
N LYS A 863 44.39 -1.79 -36.39
CA LYS A 863 44.96 -0.63 -37.15
C LYS A 863 43.92 0.21 -37.87
N GLY A 864 42.66 -0.19 -37.98
CA GLY A 864 41.56 0.46 -38.72
C GLY A 864 41.65 1.97 -38.91
N ASN A 865 40.55 2.72 -38.84
CA ASN A 865 40.55 4.20 -38.99
C ASN A 865 41.12 4.97 -37.80
N GLY A 866 41.68 4.24 -36.78
CA GLY A 866 42.33 4.83 -35.61
C GLY A 866 41.38 5.39 -34.55
N ILE A 867 40.06 5.32 -34.73
CA ILE A 867 39.05 5.88 -33.82
C ILE A 867 39.09 5.20 -32.46
N LEU A 868 39.10 3.88 -32.40
CA LEU A 868 39.21 3.11 -31.14
C LEU A 868 40.51 3.43 -30.40
N ARG A 869 41.66 3.51 -31.14
CA ARG A 869 42.92 3.87 -30.54
C ARG A 869 42.88 5.26 -29.89
N GLN A 870 42.26 6.24 -30.56
CA GLN A 870 42.15 7.60 -30.04
C GLN A 870 41.27 7.67 -28.79
N LEU A 871 40.08 7.02 -28.79
CA LEU A 871 39.17 6.98 -27.65
C LEU A 871 39.79 6.27 -26.44
N ILE A 872 40.43 5.10 -26.66
CA ILE A 872 41.10 4.36 -25.60
C ILE A 872 42.23 5.19 -24.98
N ARG A 873 43.03 5.91 -25.76
CA ARG A 873 44.10 6.77 -25.26
C ARG A 873 43.58 7.99 -24.53
N GLN A 874 42.48 8.57 -24.98
CA GLN A 874 41.81 9.67 -24.29
C GLN A 874 41.31 9.22 -22.91
N TYR A 875 40.74 8.03 -22.82
CA TYR A 875 40.34 7.44 -21.55
C TYR A 875 41.53 7.15 -20.63
N LEU A 876 42.57 6.48 -21.14
CA LEU A 876 43.76 6.15 -20.35
C LEU A 876 44.45 7.38 -19.78
N GLY A 877 44.45 8.50 -20.49
CA GLY A 877 44.96 9.79 -20.02
C GLY A 877 44.16 10.39 -18.86
N SER A 878 42.92 9.93 -18.62
CA SER A 878 42.08 10.36 -17.51
C SER A 878 42.16 9.46 -16.27
N VAL A 879 42.83 8.30 -16.35
CA VAL A 879 42.95 7.34 -15.23
C VAL A 879 44.18 7.67 -14.37
N PRO A 880 44.00 8.01 -13.07
CA PRO A 880 45.12 8.47 -12.22
C PRO A 880 46.22 7.44 -11.99
N ASN A 881 45.94 6.16 -12.13
CA ASN A 881 46.87 5.06 -11.87
C ASN A 881 47.57 4.56 -13.13
N VAL A 882 47.34 5.15 -14.30
CA VAL A 882 48.06 4.87 -15.53
C VAL A 882 49.28 5.77 -15.59
N THR A 883 50.48 5.19 -15.50
CA THR A 883 51.74 5.95 -15.51
C THR A 883 52.16 6.32 -16.91
N ASN A 884 51.96 5.41 -17.91
CA ASN A 884 52.33 5.64 -19.28
C ASN A 884 51.53 4.75 -20.22
N TYR A 885 51.33 5.15 -21.49
CA TYR A 885 50.78 4.32 -22.56
C TYR A 885 51.43 4.60 -23.87
N ARG A 886 51.78 3.53 -24.61
CA ARG A 886 52.52 3.60 -25.88
C ARG A 886 52.02 2.55 -26.87
N ASP A 887 52.42 2.72 -28.15
CA ASP A 887 52.20 1.70 -29.14
C ASP A 887 53.16 0.51 -28.89
N GLU A 888 52.69 -0.71 -29.20
CA GLU A 888 53.51 -1.89 -29.16
C GLU A 888 54.62 -1.83 -30.25
N HIS A 889 55.69 -2.59 -30.08
CA HIS A 889 56.78 -2.65 -31.05
C HIS A 889 56.25 -3.15 -32.42
N VAL A 890 56.83 -2.62 -33.53
CA VAL A 890 56.32 -2.86 -34.90
C VAL A 890 56.25 -4.34 -35.23
N GLN A 891 57.20 -5.18 -34.70
CA GLN A 891 57.24 -6.64 -34.88
C GLN A 891 56.10 -7.39 -34.15
N PHE A 892 55.48 -6.82 -33.13
CA PHE A 892 54.45 -7.43 -32.28
C PHE A 892 53.07 -6.81 -32.45
N GLY A 893 52.84 -6.01 -33.50
CA GLY A 893 51.52 -5.45 -33.83
C GLY A 893 51.53 -3.94 -34.07
N GLY A 894 52.51 -3.18 -33.57
CA GLY A 894 52.69 -1.75 -33.77
C GLY A 894 51.48 -0.93 -33.32
N ALA A 895 51.08 0.06 -34.11
CA ALA A 895 49.98 0.99 -33.83
C ALA A 895 48.57 0.34 -33.71
N GLY A 896 48.47 -0.98 -33.82
CA GLY A 896 47.18 -1.72 -33.58
C GLY A 896 47.02 -2.21 -32.14
N ILE A 897 48.01 -2.05 -31.27
CA ILE A 897 48.02 -2.44 -29.86
C ILE A 897 48.51 -1.28 -29.01
N THR A 898 47.78 -0.94 -27.96
CA THR A 898 48.23 0.01 -26.94
C THR A 898 48.71 -0.76 -25.71
N VAL A 899 49.94 -0.53 -25.31
CA VAL A 899 50.55 -1.03 -24.07
C VAL A 899 50.36 0.02 -23.01
N VAL A 900 49.81 -0.37 -21.86
CA VAL A 900 49.50 0.49 -20.72
C VAL A 900 50.38 0.07 -19.55
N GLU A 901 51.08 1.01 -18.94
CA GLU A 901 51.86 0.87 -17.70
C GLU A 901 51.06 1.46 -16.54
N LEU A 902 50.75 0.62 -15.57
CA LEU A 902 49.90 0.92 -14.42
C LEU A 902 50.72 1.22 -13.14
#